data_f71ed44a0421e6563d143c9758e43438
#
_entry.id   f71ed44a0421e6563d143c9758e43438
#
_cell.length_a   1.000
_cell.length_b   1.000
_cell.length_c   1.000
_cell.angle_alpha   90.00
_cell.angle_beta   90.00
_cell.angle_gamma   90.00
#
_symmetry.space_group_name_H-M   'P 1'
#
loop_
_entity.id
_entity.type
_entity.pdbx_description
1 polymer ?
#
loop_
_entity_poly.entity_id
_entity_poly.type
_entity_poly.pdbx_seq_one_letter_code
_entity_poly.pdbx_strand_id
1 'polypeptide(L)'
;MKNTLLTVIIATFAFVTYGAVVDLKGWKSNNSKCSFMAGRGINGGTAMGMFGEVGENKRFYTWNANPVTLKTNGVYGMSFFVNRTRAGSEILCRSEYHNLLIKGIDPGWRKISTVMRMPTDGSIVSIALSDYNCQAETYFDCPKLVELEPRYRTESGITLGRGEVLAKNHYYFVSQDNCTGGCDTRVLESMRNTSSGDKFILRKNSEVIHRFNVEGRRLLNGRGMLHVSYVKDAVIEVDASADRKEWFRVALITNAVPCELAFPSRLFPSRELLLRMRCDNEAKNGAVCHIETVHFDGDIDGDAVYIAGATTYLEKDSKNVFETIDTMKYRVAKPGMLLPGSDDNLALWGVSSGFKVFRDTAVPGRRGDALHVKAAANEAESVQLVITPQKDISNLRVEAGVLRRNDDISLQSAIIPESAIKVLRVGYVDVRIVLDKVGQTGFWPDPLPPQDDNQFSVKAGENQPMWITVTVPKGTPKGIYRGELKVFADDICRSVPLEVEVFGFDLPDRMTLRAPFGLHPGRLYSYHKPRNDTDKDRIREMYIKFLSEHRITPFYWGRQIFPKARVKNANNIAKMSVEIDFSSWDREMAMIINKYHGNAIKITPEGLGGGNQDNRHSVQICGVERGDPRYERIMKEYLEKFVLHLREKGWLEYAFVFWFDEPRGQDYDFVSAGMATVKKYAPELPRMITNICIGELMDTIDMWCPMVQNLHVPMEQSCRKRGDTMWWYICCSPREAPVGEHIDHPGTDMRVWAWQNWGEKITGSLVWVADWWTGKTRYPDPAHPQDPYLDPMSWGKSYNPNMITANWCNGDGRYFYPPLACKDAQQEYTVYDEPVSCYRVELFRDGVEDYEYFAILKRLDPENSLLTVPKSIYTNLFSYTHDPEPMETHREKIAREIEHLRNLSPSP
;
A
#
# COMPACT_ATOMS: atom_id res chain seq x y z
N MET A 1 -24.37 -14.77 -56.75
CA MET A 1 -24.41 -16.22 -56.62
C MET A 1 -23.02 -16.71 -56.33
N LYS A 2 -22.80 -17.17 -55.17
CA LYS A 2 -22.03 -18.24 -54.56
C LYS A 2 -21.70 -17.86 -53.12
N ASN A 3 -22.51 -18.39 -52.26
CA ASN A 3 -22.25 -18.51 -50.81
C ASN A 3 -21.08 -19.50 -50.65
N THR A 4 -20.03 -19.10 -49.98
CA THR A 4 -19.02 -20.03 -49.46
C THR A 4 -19.17 -20.04 -47.94
N LEU A 5 -19.76 -21.10 -47.44
CA LEU A 5 -19.81 -21.45 -46.00
C LEU A 5 -18.38 -21.74 -45.57
N LEU A 6 -17.83 -20.91 -44.66
CA LEU A 6 -16.57 -21.19 -44.00
C LEU A 6 -16.84 -22.02 -42.74
N THR A 7 -16.66 -23.33 -42.85
CA THR A 7 -16.71 -24.27 -41.72
C THR A 7 -15.45 -24.07 -40.88
N VAL A 8 -15.59 -23.47 -39.73
CA VAL A 8 -14.49 -23.38 -38.77
C VAL A 8 -14.37 -24.72 -38.04
N ILE A 9 -13.30 -25.46 -38.36
CA ILE A 9 -12.89 -26.66 -37.59
C ILE A 9 -12.31 -26.16 -36.26
N ILE A 10 -13.04 -26.37 -35.16
CA ILE A 10 -12.52 -26.19 -33.83
C ILE A 10 -11.70 -27.42 -33.46
N ALA A 11 -10.38 -27.28 -33.42
CA ALA A 11 -9.50 -28.29 -32.85
C ALA A 11 -9.75 -28.44 -31.37
N THR A 12 -10.46 -29.46 -30.99
CA THR A 12 -10.67 -29.89 -29.59
C THR A 12 -9.39 -30.54 -29.11
N PHE A 13 -8.62 -29.84 -28.30
CA PHE A 13 -7.64 -30.50 -27.46
C PHE A 13 -8.39 -31.18 -26.32
N ALA A 14 -8.34 -32.51 -26.27
CA ALA A 14 -8.87 -33.29 -25.18
C ALA A 14 -7.99 -33.10 -23.95
N PHE A 15 -8.42 -32.20 -23.04
CA PHE A 15 -7.94 -32.23 -21.67
C PHE A 15 -8.77 -33.26 -20.89
N VAL A 16 -8.08 -34.11 -20.17
CA VAL A 16 -8.70 -35.09 -19.25
C VAL A 16 -9.47 -34.29 -18.21
N THR A 17 -10.79 -34.36 -18.26
CA THR A 17 -11.71 -33.66 -17.37
C THR A 17 -11.85 -34.42 -16.07
N TYR A 18 -11.23 -33.92 -15.00
CA TYR A 18 -11.62 -34.18 -13.62
C TYR A 18 -12.14 -32.86 -13.03
N GLY A 19 -13.42 -32.80 -12.71
CA GLY A 19 -14.12 -31.64 -12.18
C GLY A 19 -15.27 -31.20 -13.07
N ALA A 20 -16.37 -30.72 -12.49
CA ALA A 20 -17.55 -30.26 -13.25
C ALA A 20 -17.30 -28.91 -13.92
N VAL A 21 -16.50 -28.89 -14.99
CA VAL A 21 -16.31 -27.74 -15.84
C VAL A 21 -17.59 -27.47 -16.62
N VAL A 22 -18.15 -26.27 -16.47
CA VAL A 22 -19.30 -25.83 -17.24
C VAL A 22 -18.81 -25.27 -18.58
N ASP A 23 -19.28 -25.84 -19.67
CA ASP A 23 -18.85 -25.47 -21.00
C ASP A 23 -19.50 -24.15 -21.46
N LEU A 24 -18.75 -23.08 -21.49
CA LEU A 24 -19.16 -21.76 -21.96
C LEU A 24 -19.01 -21.68 -23.48
N LYS A 25 -20.08 -21.87 -24.22
CA LYS A 25 -20.12 -21.85 -25.68
C LYS A 25 -20.86 -20.64 -26.23
N GLY A 26 -20.72 -20.44 -27.54
CA GLY A 26 -21.53 -19.53 -28.33
C GLY A 26 -21.35 -18.07 -27.95
N TRP A 27 -20.12 -17.65 -27.67
CA TRP A 27 -19.79 -16.24 -27.44
C TRP A 27 -20.19 -15.37 -28.63
N LYS A 28 -20.94 -14.32 -28.37
CA LYS A 28 -21.45 -13.38 -29.36
C LYS A 28 -21.34 -11.93 -28.87
N SER A 29 -21.10 -11.04 -29.82
CA SER A 29 -21.24 -9.61 -29.60
C SER A 29 -22.10 -8.98 -30.69
N ASN A 30 -22.91 -8.03 -30.31
CA ASN A 30 -23.72 -7.23 -31.23
C ASN A 30 -23.02 -5.94 -31.69
N ASN A 31 -21.78 -5.75 -31.25
CA ASN A 31 -21.00 -4.56 -31.54
C ASN A 31 -20.06 -4.84 -32.71
N SER A 32 -20.08 -4.00 -33.75
CA SER A 32 -19.22 -4.11 -34.94
C SER A 32 -17.72 -3.96 -34.63
N LYS A 33 -17.38 -3.40 -33.48
CA LYS A 33 -15.99 -3.28 -32.97
C LYS A 33 -15.53 -4.51 -32.20
N CYS A 34 -16.31 -5.59 -32.17
CA CYS A 34 -15.94 -6.85 -31.54
C CYS A 34 -15.80 -7.94 -32.61
N SER A 35 -14.69 -8.65 -32.63
CA SER A 35 -14.46 -9.76 -33.57
C SER A 35 -13.51 -10.82 -32.99
N PHE A 36 -13.63 -12.06 -33.48
CA PHE A 36 -12.66 -13.10 -33.16
C PHE A 36 -11.35 -12.88 -33.93
N MET A 37 -10.22 -12.91 -33.24
CA MET A 37 -8.91 -12.58 -33.75
C MET A 37 -7.98 -13.79 -33.71
N ALA A 38 -7.73 -14.41 -34.85
CA ALA A 38 -6.78 -15.52 -34.96
C ALA A 38 -5.36 -15.05 -34.66
N GLY A 39 -4.59 -15.89 -33.96
CA GLY A 39 -3.20 -15.59 -33.58
C GLY A 39 -3.02 -14.57 -32.45
N ARG A 40 -4.13 -14.07 -31.89
CA ARG A 40 -4.11 -13.09 -30.80
C ARG A 40 -4.41 -13.70 -29.42
N GLY A 41 -4.69 -14.99 -29.33
CA GLY A 41 -4.88 -15.71 -28.07
C GLY A 41 -3.57 -15.88 -27.27
N ILE A 42 -3.69 -16.21 -25.99
CA ILE A 42 -2.55 -16.32 -25.06
C ILE A 42 -1.48 -17.32 -25.53
N ASN A 43 -1.89 -18.36 -26.24
CA ASN A 43 -1.00 -19.39 -26.81
C ASN A 43 -0.95 -19.32 -28.36
N GLY A 44 -1.16 -18.16 -28.95
CA GLY A 44 -1.24 -18.00 -30.39
C GLY A 44 -2.55 -18.49 -31.02
N GLY A 45 -3.55 -18.83 -30.20
CA GLY A 45 -4.89 -19.21 -30.63
C GLY A 45 -5.77 -18.03 -31.05
N THR A 46 -7.09 -18.22 -31.00
CA THR A 46 -8.08 -17.19 -31.33
C THR A 46 -8.61 -16.53 -30.07
N ALA A 47 -8.51 -15.19 -29.96
CA ALA A 47 -9.05 -14.40 -28.87
C ALA A 47 -10.35 -13.67 -29.28
N MET A 48 -11.17 -13.29 -28.29
CA MET A 48 -12.31 -12.39 -28.44
C MET A 48 -11.79 -10.94 -28.34
N GLY A 49 -11.68 -10.25 -29.45
CA GLY A 49 -11.14 -8.89 -29.53
C GLY A 49 -12.22 -7.81 -29.43
N MET A 50 -11.87 -6.70 -28.81
CA MET A 50 -12.63 -5.45 -28.76
C MET A 50 -11.72 -4.30 -29.17
N PHE A 51 -12.24 -3.38 -30.02
CA PHE A 51 -11.44 -2.32 -30.64
C PHE A 51 -12.05 -0.95 -30.37
N GLY A 52 -11.64 -0.32 -29.27
CA GLY A 52 -12.07 1.03 -28.87
C GLY A 52 -11.19 2.11 -29.48
N GLU A 53 -11.78 3.30 -29.69
CA GLU A 53 -11.08 4.49 -30.18
C GLU A 53 -10.90 5.51 -29.06
N VAL A 54 -9.75 6.19 -29.06
CA VAL A 54 -9.45 7.27 -28.11
C VAL A 54 -10.45 8.41 -28.32
N GLY A 55 -11.13 8.82 -27.26
CA GLY A 55 -12.11 9.91 -27.30
C GLY A 55 -13.58 9.46 -27.38
N GLU A 56 -13.88 8.18 -27.54
CA GLU A 56 -15.24 7.66 -27.40
C GLU A 56 -15.63 7.54 -25.92
N ASN A 57 -16.48 8.43 -25.43
CA ASN A 57 -16.94 8.42 -24.06
C ASN A 57 -18.03 7.37 -23.80
N LYS A 58 -17.84 6.56 -22.75
CA LYS A 58 -18.85 5.71 -22.09
C LYS A 58 -19.54 4.67 -22.96
N ARG A 59 -18.82 3.87 -23.73
CA ARG A 59 -19.42 2.72 -24.43
C ARG A 59 -18.96 1.42 -23.82
N PHE A 60 -19.93 0.50 -23.62
CA PHE A 60 -19.65 -0.90 -23.29
C PHE A 60 -19.44 -1.71 -24.55
N TYR A 61 -18.31 -2.37 -24.66
CA TYR A 61 -18.10 -3.44 -25.61
C TYR A 61 -18.24 -4.75 -24.82
N THR A 62 -19.09 -5.63 -25.31
CA THR A 62 -19.48 -6.82 -24.55
C THR A 62 -19.51 -8.08 -25.40
N TRP A 63 -18.90 -9.14 -24.90
CA TRP A 63 -19.05 -10.51 -25.35
C TRP A 63 -19.97 -11.24 -24.38
N ASN A 64 -20.99 -11.94 -24.89
CA ASN A 64 -21.95 -12.72 -24.10
C ASN A 64 -21.83 -14.20 -24.49
N ALA A 65 -21.70 -15.08 -23.51
CA ALA A 65 -21.87 -16.52 -23.69
C ALA A 65 -23.35 -16.89 -23.82
N ASN A 66 -23.62 -18.04 -24.42
CA ASN A 66 -24.98 -18.62 -24.37
C ASN A 66 -25.35 -18.89 -22.89
N PRO A 67 -26.61 -18.76 -22.51
CA PRO A 67 -27.07 -19.09 -21.18
C PRO A 67 -26.72 -20.52 -20.79
N VAL A 68 -26.31 -20.70 -19.55
CA VAL A 68 -26.03 -22.00 -18.93
C VAL A 68 -26.90 -22.19 -17.69
N THR A 69 -27.25 -23.44 -17.37
CA THR A 69 -28.02 -23.78 -16.17
C THR A 69 -27.05 -24.23 -15.08
N LEU A 70 -27.09 -23.54 -13.94
CA LEU A 70 -26.27 -23.80 -12.76
C LEU A 70 -27.14 -24.28 -11.59
N LYS A 71 -26.56 -24.91 -10.57
CA LYS A 71 -27.28 -25.29 -9.37
C LYS A 71 -27.64 -24.06 -8.53
N THR A 72 -28.85 -23.99 -8.06
CA THR A 72 -29.27 -22.99 -7.08
C THR A 72 -28.42 -23.10 -5.81
N ASN A 73 -28.06 -21.97 -5.21
CA ASN A 73 -27.18 -21.87 -4.06
C ASN A 73 -25.76 -22.47 -4.27
N GLY A 74 -25.40 -22.85 -5.50
CA GLY A 74 -24.08 -23.38 -5.85
C GLY A 74 -23.02 -22.30 -5.90
N VAL A 75 -21.78 -22.66 -5.65
CA VAL A 75 -20.60 -21.77 -5.74
C VAL A 75 -19.82 -22.13 -6.99
N TYR A 76 -19.47 -21.13 -7.78
CA TYR A 76 -18.78 -21.32 -9.06
C TYR A 76 -17.60 -20.37 -9.18
N GLY A 77 -16.49 -20.89 -9.71
CA GLY A 77 -15.31 -20.09 -10.09
C GLY A 77 -15.37 -19.73 -11.58
N MET A 78 -15.27 -18.46 -11.87
CA MET A 78 -15.11 -17.96 -13.24
C MET A 78 -13.69 -17.45 -13.41
N SER A 79 -12.98 -17.91 -14.43
CA SER A 79 -11.67 -17.38 -14.81
C SER A 79 -11.55 -17.16 -16.31
N PHE A 80 -10.75 -16.17 -16.70
CA PHE A 80 -10.44 -15.86 -18.09
C PHE A 80 -9.10 -15.13 -18.17
N PHE A 81 -8.49 -15.10 -19.34
CA PHE A 81 -7.34 -14.24 -19.61
C PHE A 81 -7.80 -12.98 -20.31
N VAL A 82 -7.20 -11.87 -19.97
CA VAL A 82 -7.40 -10.58 -20.64
C VAL A 82 -6.06 -9.97 -21.00
N ASN A 83 -5.96 -9.42 -22.19
CA ASN A 83 -4.80 -8.66 -22.67
C ASN A 83 -5.28 -7.32 -23.21
N ARG A 84 -4.60 -6.26 -22.83
CA ARG A 84 -4.89 -4.90 -23.27
C ARG A 84 -3.64 -4.26 -23.84
N THR A 85 -3.81 -3.42 -24.83
CA THR A 85 -2.69 -2.68 -25.45
C THR A 85 -2.38 -1.37 -24.72
N ARG A 86 -3.31 -0.88 -23.87
CA ARG A 86 -3.12 0.31 -23.02
C ARG A 86 -3.81 0.11 -21.67
N ALA A 87 -3.25 0.69 -20.62
CA ALA A 87 -3.91 0.81 -19.32
C ALA A 87 -5.06 1.84 -19.36
N GLY A 88 -5.98 1.77 -18.41
CA GLY A 88 -6.90 2.88 -18.12
C GLY A 88 -8.39 2.68 -18.38
N SER A 89 -8.89 1.50 -18.80
CA SER A 89 -10.33 1.22 -18.78
C SER A 89 -10.68 0.10 -17.78
N GLU A 90 -11.94 -0.15 -17.59
CA GLU A 90 -12.47 -1.06 -16.59
C GLU A 90 -12.99 -2.33 -17.25
N ILE A 91 -12.54 -3.49 -16.80
CA ILE A 91 -13.05 -4.80 -17.25
C ILE A 91 -14.21 -5.19 -16.34
N LEU A 92 -15.31 -5.59 -16.93
CA LEU A 92 -16.50 -6.05 -16.23
C LEU A 92 -16.75 -7.52 -16.56
N CYS A 93 -16.75 -8.39 -15.55
CA CYS A 93 -17.28 -9.74 -15.62
C CYS A 93 -18.62 -9.76 -14.90
N ARG A 94 -19.69 -10.06 -15.60
CA ARG A 94 -21.05 -10.01 -15.05
C ARG A 94 -21.93 -11.16 -15.51
N SER A 95 -22.94 -11.40 -14.72
CA SER A 95 -24.13 -12.19 -15.06
C SER A 95 -25.35 -11.54 -14.41
N GLU A 96 -26.51 -12.20 -14.50
CA GLU A 96 -27.72 -11.78 -13.79
C GLU A 96 -27.49 -11.68 -12.27
N TYR A 97 -26.62 -12.56 -11.72
CA TYR A 97 -26.41 -12.74 -10.27
C TYR A 97 -25.00 -12.40 -9.80
N HIS A 98 -24.13 -11.96 -10.70
CA HIS A 98 -22.76 -11.61 -10.38
C HIS A 98 -22.35 -10.35 -11.12
N ASN A 99 -21.64 -9.47 -10.43
CA ASN A 99 -21.08 -8.25 -11.02
C ASN A 99 -19.71 -7.99 -10.41
N LEU A 100 -18.68 -8.05 -11.22
CA LEU A 100 -17.32 -7.76 -10.81
C LEU A 100 -16.71 -6.72 -11.75
N LEU A 101 -16.36 -5.56 -11.21
CA LEU A 101 -15.65 -4.50 -11.89
C LEU A 101 -14.18 -4.54 -11.53
N ILE A 102 -13.30 -4.60 -12.54
CA ILE A 102 -11.85 -4.68 -12.37
C ILE A 102 -11.23 -3.46 -13.00
N LYS A 103 -10.52 -2.69 -12.19
CA LYS A 103 -9.79 -1.48 -12.59
C LYS A 103 -8.30 -1.79 -12.73
N GLY A 104 -7.58 -0.94 -13.45
CA GLY A 104 -6.12 -0.96 -13.46
C GLY A 104 -5.48 -2.17 -14.13
N ILE A 105 -6.11 -2.80 -15.12
CA ILE A 105 -5.48 -3.89 -15.88
C ILE A 105 -4.43 -3.33 -16.84
N ASP A 106 -3.23 -3.84 -16.68
CA ASP A 106 -2.06 -3.48 -17.46
C ASP A 106 -2.04 -4.07 -18.87
N PRO A 107 -1.24 -3.51 -19.77
CA PRO A 107 -0.89 -4.17 -21.02
C PRO A 107 -0.24 -5.54 -20.80
N GLY A 108 -0.65 -6.50 -21.58
CA GLY A 108 -0.20 -7.89 -21.51
C GLY A 108 -1.28 -8.86 -21.04
N TRP A 109 -1.00 -10.14 -21.12
CA TRP A 109 -1.91 -11.19 -20.71
C TRP A 109 -1.98 -11.30 -19.17
N ARG A 110 -3.18 -11.16 -18.63
CA ARG A 110 -3.49 -11.34 -17.20
C ARG A 110 -4.59 -12.37 -17.04
N LYS A 111 -4.47 -13.25 -16.05
CA LYS A 111 -5.54 -14.13 -15.61
C LYS A 111 -6.40 -13.41 -14.59
N ILE A 112 -7.69 -13.39 -14.84
CA ILE A 112 -8.70 -12.90 -13.90
C ILE A 112 -9.50 -14.10 -13.42
N SER A 113 -9.79 -14.13 -12.13
CA SER A 113 -10.61 -15.16 -11.50
C SER A 113 -11.55 -14.53 -10.48
N THR A 114 -12.77 -15.05 -10.40
CA THR A 114 -13.79 -14.59 -9.45
C THR A 114 -14.63 -15.75 -8.98
N VAL A 115 -15.22 -15.63 -7.78
CA VAL A 115 -16.16 -16.59 -7.22
C VAL A 115 -17.56 -16.01 -7.27
N MET A 116 -18.49 -16.78 -7.80
CA MET A 116 -19.90 -16.43 -7.94
C MET A 116 -20.73 -17.43 -7.10
N ARG A 117 -21.66 -16.91 -6.31
CA ARG A 117 -22.69 -17.73 -5.65
C ARG A 117 -24.01 -17.54 -6.36
N MET A 118 -24.67 -18.66 -6.63
CA MET A 118 -25.99 -18.66 -7.22
C MET A 118 -27.05 -18.35 -6.15
N PRO A 119 -28.11 -17.60 -6.50
CA PRO A 119 -29.21 -17.39 -5.60
C PRO A 119 -30.04 -18.69 -5.43
N THR A 120 -30.92 -18.69 -4.43
CA THR A 120 -31.82 -19.83 -4.15
C THR A 120 -32.96 -19.96 -5.16
N ASP A 121 -33.25 -18.92 -5.91
CA ASP A 121 -34.38 -18.83 -6.86
C ASP A 121 -33.94 -18.63 -8.33
N GLY A 122 -32.63 -18.73 -8.60
CA GLY A 122 -32.09 -18.55 -9.95
C GLY A 122 -31.09 -19.64 -10.34
N SER A 123 -31.25 -20.18 -11.55
CA SER A 123 -30.37 -21.24 -12.08
C SER A 123 -29.81 -20.96 -13.48
N ILE A 124 -30.39 -20.03 -14.23
CA ILE A 124 -29.94 -19.72 -15.60
C ILE A 124 -29.11 -18.41 -15.57
N VAL A 125 -27.93 -18.50 -16.14
CA VAL A 125 -27.01 -17.32 -16.21
C VAL A 125 -26.41 -17.17 -17.60
N SER A 126 -26.26 -15.92 -18.04
CA SER A 126 -25.48 -15.53 -19.20
C SER A 126 -24.25 -14.78 -18.72
N ILE A 127 -23.07 -15.36 -18.94
CA ILE A 127 -21.81 -14.71 -18.58
C ILE A 127 -21.46 -13.67 -19.65
N ALA A 128 -21.16 -12.46 -19.20
CA ALA A 128 -20.72 -11.36 -20.06
C ALA A 128 -19.35 -10.86 -19.64
N LEU A 129 -18.45 -10.73 -20.62
CA LEU A 129 -17.16 -10.06 -20.49
C LEU A 129 -17.22 -8.74 -21.24
N SER A 130 -16.91 -7.63 -20.56
CA SER A 130 -17.04 -6.30 -21.13
C SER A 130 -15.79 -5.46 -20.84
N ASP A 131 -15.53 -4.52 -21.73
CA ASP A 131 -14.62 -3.40 -21.48
C ASP A 131 -15.44 -2.10 -21.46
N TYR A 132 -15.35 -1.39 -20.35
CA TYR A 132 -16.02 -0.11 -20.14
C TYR A 132 -15.06 1.04 -20.41
N ASN A 133 -15.46 1.99 -21.24
CA ASN A 133 -14.58 3.04 -21.77
C ASN A 133 -13.37 2.47 -22.55
N CYS A 134 -13.56 1.43 -23.35
CA CYS A 134 -12.51 0.84 -24.15
C CYS A 134 -11.90 1.89 -25.10
N GLN A 135 -10.69 2.32 -24.79
CA GLN A 135 -9.92 3.27 -25.61
C GLN A 135 -8.68 2.60 -26.27
N ALA A 136 -8.72 1.27 -26.34
CA ALA A 136 -7.59 0.45 -26.79
C ALA A 136 -8.11 -0.89 -27.33
N GLU A 137 -7.19 -1.68 -27.85
CA GLU A 137 -7.49 -3.08 -28.17
C GLU A 137 -7.49 -3.91 -26.85
N THR A 138 -8.57 -4.66 -26.66
CA THR A 138 -8.71 -5.59 -25.53
C THR A 138 -9.04 -6.98 -26.07
N TYR A 139 -8.35 -7.98 -25.58
CA TYR A 139 -8.51 -9.39 -25.98
C TYR A 139 -8.87 -10.23 -24.77
N PHE A 140 -9.88 -11.09 -24.88
CA PHE A 140 -10.24 -12.08 -23.89
C PHE A 140 -9.98 -13.48 -24.45
N ASP A 141 -9.50 -14.39 -23.60
CA ASP A 141 -9.21 -15.77 -23.98
C ASP A 141 -9.48 -16.75 -22.84
N CYS A 142 -9.69 -18.03 -23.20
CA CYS A 142 -9.83 -19.17 -22.29
C CYS A 142 -10.81 -18.93 -21.12
N PRO A 143 -12.05 -18.44 -21.36
CA PRO A 143 -13.02 -18.31 -20.28
C PRO A 143 -13.42 -19.70 -19.77
N LYS A 144 -13.32 -19.89 -18.43
CA LYS A 144 -13.60 -21.15 -17.73
C LYS A 144 -14.57 -20.88 -16.61
N LEU A 145 -15.59 -21.73 -16.46
CA LEU A 145 -16.52 -21.76 -15.35
C LEU A 145 -16.49 -23.16 -14.71
N VAL A 146 -16.31 -23.23 -13.39
CA VAL A 146 -16.20 -24.49 -12.65
C VAL A 146 -17.03 -24.44 -11.37
N GLU A 147 -17.66 -25.56 -10.99
CA GLU A 147 -18.32 -25.71 -9.69
C GLU A 147 -17.24 -25.84 -8.60
N LEU A 148 -17.40 -25.12 -7.48
CA LEU A 148 -16.46 -25.05 -6.39
C LEU A 148 -17.03 -25.63 -5.09
N GLU A 149 -16.13 -26.17 -4.26
CA GLU A 149 -16.36 -26.52 -2.86
C GLU A 149 -15.55 -25.57 -1.96
N PRO A 150 -16.19 -24.65 -1.20
CA PRO A 150 -15.52 -23.86 -0.20
C PRO A 150 -15.03 -24.73 0.96
N ARG A 151 -13.77 -24.55 1.37
CA ARG A 151 -13.15 -25.16 2.57
C ARG A 151 -12.71 -24.04 3.50
N TYR A 152 -13.17 -24.09 4.72
CA TYR A 152 -12.90 -23.08 5.73
C TYR A 152 -11.78 -23.53 6.68
N ARG A 153 -11.05 -22.57 7.25
CA ARG A 153 -10.02 -22.86 8.25
C ARG A 153 -10.67 -23.36 9.53
N THR A 154 -10.19 -24.50 10.02
CA THR A 154 -10.57 -25.04 11.33
C THR A 154 -9.34 -25.10 12.23
N GLU A 155 -9.41 -24.44 13.39
CA GLU A 155 -8.35 -24.38 14.37
C GLU A 155 -8.96 -24.41 15.77
N SER A 156 -8.40 -25.24 16.67
CA SER A 156 -8.92 -25.42 18.04
C SER A 156 -10.43 -25.76 18.10
N GLY A 157 -10.95 -26.50 17.10
CA GLY A 157 -12.36 -26.87 17.00
C GLY A 157 -13.30 -25.73 16.57
N ILE A 158 -12.77 -24.60 16.13
CA ILE A 158 -13.53 -23.44 15.64
C ILE A 158 -13.27 -23.30 14.14
N THR A 159 -14.34 -23.20 13.36
CA THR A 159 -14.30 -23.04 11.91
C THR A 159 -14.67 -21.61 11.54
N LEU A 160 -13.75 -20.91 10.87
CA LEU A 160 -13.94 -19.54 10.37
C LEU A 160 -13.59 -19.46 8.89
N GLY A 161 -14.39 -18.71 8.15
CA GLY A 161 -14.17 -18.42 6.75
C GLY A 161 -13.48 -17.04 6.56
N ARG A 162 -13.20 -16.72 5.31
CA ARG A 162 -12.67 -15.42 4.92
C ARG A 162 -13.58 -14.28 5.41
N GLY A 163 -12.96 -13.22 5.90
CA GLY A 163 -13.64 -12.06 6.48
C GLY A 163 -14.00 -12.22 7.95
N GLU A 164 -13.82 -13.40 8.55
CA GLU A 164 -14.05 -13.67 9.96
C GLU A 164 -12.75 -13.68 10.75
N VAL A 165 -12.78 -13.12 11.94
CA VAL A 165 -11.65 -13.15 12.89
C VAL A 165 -12.20 -13.35 14.29
N LEU A 166 -11.52 -14.18 15.07
CA LEU A 166 -11.70 -14.29 16.48
C LEU A 166 -10.43 -13.84 17.20
N ALA A 167 -10.54 -12.75 17.95
CA ALA A 167 -9.42 -12.18 18.68
C ALA A 167 -9.75 -12.11 20.17
N LYS A 168 -9.07 -12.94 20.98
CA LYS A 168 -9.47 -13.20 22.36
C LYS A 168 -10.91 -13.73 22.41
N ASN A 169 -11.81 -12.98 23.00
CA ASN A 169 -13.24 -13.31 23.11
C ASN A 169 -14.11 -12.38 22.26
N HIS A 170 -13.54 -11.74 21.23
CA HIS A 170 -14.26 -10.86 20.33
C HIS A 170 -14.29 -11.45 18.94
N TYR A 171 -15.48 -11.69 18.42
CA TYR A 171 -15.73 -12.15 17.06
C TYR A 171 -15.96 -10.95 16.16
N TYR A 172 -15.37 -11.00 14.99
CA TYR A 172 -15.45 -9.95 14.00
C TYR A 172 -15.69 -10.54 12.61
N PHE A 173 -16.54 -9.90 11.83
CA PHE A 173 -16.80 -10.22 10.44
C PHE A 173 -16.93 -8.97 9.59
N VAL A 174 -16.32 -9.01 8.41
CA VAL A 174 -16.56 -8.05 7.34
C VAL A 174 -16.64 -8.78 6.01
N SER A 175 -17.68 -8.51 5.24
CA SER A 175 -17.72 -8.95 3.84
C SER A 175 -16.69 -8.12 3.06
N GLN A 176 -15.76 -8.81 2.40
CA GLN A 176 -14.70 -8.15 1.62
C GLN A 176 -15.25 -7.88 0.22
N ASP A 177 -15.53 -6.63 -0.04
CA ASP A 177 -16.17 -6.15 -1.26
C ASP A 177 -15.25 -6.05 -2.49
N ASN A 178 -13.95 -5.87 -2.29
CA ASN A 178 -13.00 -5.65 -3.39
C ASN A 178 -12.23 -6.90 -3.82
N CYS A 179 -12.55 -8.05 -3.25
CA CYS A 179 -11.91 -9.30 -3.64
C CYS A 179 -12.75 -10.02 -4.67
N THR A 180 -12.11 -10.72 -5.55
CA THR A 180 -12.71 -11.60 -6.55
C THR A 180 -13.64 -12.65 -5.91
N GLY A 181 -14.92 -12.34 -5.77
CA GLY A 181 -15.89 -13.17 -5.05
C GLY A 181 -16.14 -12.72 -3.60
N GLY A 182 -16.00 -11.41 -3.32
CA GLY A 182 -16.09 -10.84 -1.99
C GLY A 182 -17.37 -11.14 -1.21
N CYS A 183 -18.48 -11.32 -1.88
CA CYS A 183 -19.75 -11.60 -1.22
C CYS A 183 -19.98 -13.08 -0.90
N ASP A 184 -19.19 -14.02 -1.44
CA ASP A 184 -19.28 -15.43 -1.01
C ASP A 184 -18.43 -15.67 0.22
N THR A 185 -19.07 -15.83 1.36
CA THR A 185 -18.44 -16.06 2.66
C THR A 185 -19.16 -17.18 3.39
N ARG A 186 -18.52 -17.78 4.41
CA ARG A 186 -19.14 -18.81 5.28
C ARG A 186 -20.43 -18.30 5.92
N VAL A 187 -20.47 -17.04 6.28
CA VAL A 187 -21.62 -16.43 6.96
C VAL A 187 -22.77 -16.06 6.02
N LEU A 188 -22.56 -16.02 4.70
CA LEU A 188 -23.65 -15.86 3.74
C LEU A 188 -24.49 -17.14 3.67
N GLU A 189 -25.64 -17.15 4.29
CA GLU A 189 -26.52 -18.30 4.32
C GLU A 189 -27.30 -18.47 3.03
N SER A 190 -27.95 -17.40 2.59
CA SER A 190 -28.75 -17.42 1.38
C SER A 190 -28.89 -16.04 0.75
N MET A 191 -29.18 -16.04 -0.55
CA MET A 191 -29.60 -14.84 -1.27
C MET A 191 -30.68 -15.21 -2.29
N ARG A 192 -31.61 -14.31 -2.54
CA ARG A 192 -32.71 -14.44 -3.49
C ARG A 192 -32.86 -13.16 -4.29
N ASN A 193 -33.02 -13.28 -5.61
CA ASN A 193 -33.17 -12.16 -6.55
C ASN A 193 -32.15 -11.02 -6.34
N THR A 194 -30.91 -11.41 -6.03
CA THR A 194 -29.81 -10.49 -5.67
C THR A 194 -28.61 -10.81 -6.54
N SER A 195 -27.88 -9.79 -6.97
CA SER A 195 -26.55 -9.96 -7.55
C SER A 195 -25.50 -9.76 -6.44
N SER A 196 -24.44 -10.56 -6.52
CA SER A 196 -23.25 -10.44 -5.68
C SER A 196 -22.00 -10.13 -6.54
N GLY A 197 -20.84 -10.05 -5.94
CA GLY A 197 -19.58 -9.77 -6.63
C GLY A 197 -18.78 -8.78 -5.80
N ASP A 198 -18.57 -7.58 -6.31
CA ASP A 198 -17.96 -6.48 -5.57
C ASP A 198 -18.91 -5.84 -4.54
N LYS A 199 -20.21 -6.13 -4.63
CA LYS A 199 -21.26 -5.67 -3.70
C LYS A 199 -22.51 -6.50 -3.85
N PHE A 200 -23.43 -6.40 -2.88
CA PHE A 200 -24.79 -6.89 -3.04
C PHE A 200 -25.64 -5.84 -3.75
N ILE A 201 -26.31 -6.26 -4.82
CA ILE A 201 -27.27 -5.41 -5.55
C ILE A 201 -28.66 -5.97 -5.30
N LEU A 202 -29.38 -5.34 -4.37
CA LEU A 202 -30.74 -5.70 -4.02
C LEU A 202 -31.72 -4.96 -4.93
N ARG A 203 -32.70 -5.68 -5.43
CA ARG A 203 -33.79 -5.20 -6.26
C ARG A 203 -35.12 -5.52 -5.60
N LYS A 204 -36.22 -5.10 -6.21
CA LYS A 204 -37.55 -5.50 -5.75
C LYS A 204 -37.62 -7.03 -5.53
N ASN A 205 -38.13 -7.45 -4.36
CA ASN A 205 -38.25 -8.85 -3.92
C ASN A 205 -36.89 -9.53 -3.60
N SER A 206 -35.82 -8.78 -3.46
CA SER A 206 -34.53 -9.33 -3.03
C SER A 206 -34.51 -9.64 -1.55
N GLU A 207 -33.75 -10.67 -1.21
CA GLU A 207 -33.44 -11.05 0.17
C GLU A 207 -32.01 -11.58 0.28
N VAL A 208 -31.29 -11.17 1.32
CA VAL A 208 -29.96 -11.69 1.68
C VAL A 208 -29.97 -12.01 3.16
N ILE A 209 -29.52 -13.21 3.53
CA ILE A 209 -29.42 -13.63 4.92
C ILE A 209 -27.98 -14.00 5.24
N HIS A 210 -27.42 -13.34 6.27
CA HIS A 210 -26.16 -13.71 6.90
C HIS A 210 -26.42 -14.42 8.21
N ARG A 211 -25.55 -15.40 8.53
CA ARG A 211 -25.60 -16.19 9.76
C ARG A 211 -24.28 -16.09 10.48
N PHE A 212 -24.25 -15.39 11.60
CA PHE A 212 -23.06 -15.26 12.45
C PHE A 212 -23.13 -16.30 13.55
N ASN A 213 -22.12 -17.15 13.62
CA ASN A 213 -21.98 -18.15 14.67
C ASN A 213 -20.52 -18.58 14.84
N VAL A 214 -20.15 -18.90 16.07
CA VAL A 214 -18.84 -19.49 16.40
C VAL A 214 -19.12 -20.82 17.10
N GLU A 215 -18.58 -21.91 16.55
CA GLU A 215 -18.85 -23.26 17.07
C GLU A 215 -18.52 -23.40 18.55
N GLY A 216 -19.45 -23.98 19.30
CA GLY A 216 -19.30 -24.21 20.74
C GLY A 216 -19.42 -22.97 21.62
N ARG A 217 -19.64 -21.79 21.06
CA ARG A 217 -19.68 -20.49 21.78
C ARG A 217 -20.99 -19.76 21.58
N ARG A 218 -21.27 -18.77 22.46
CA ARG A 218 -22.41 -17.88 22.33
C ARG A 218 -21.95 -16.46 22.13
N LEU A 219 -22.65 -15.74 21.26
CA LEU A 219 -22.58 -14.29 21.12
C LEU A 219 -23.23 -13.66 22.36
N LEU A 220 -22.52 -12.79 23.05
CA LEU A 220 -22.96 -12.13 24.26
C LEU A 220 -23.57 -10.75 23.99
N ASN A 221 -23.15 -10.12 22.92
CA ASN A 221 -23.64 -8.85 22.37
C ASN A 221 -23.34 -8.78 20.87
N GLY A 222 -23.74 -7.69 20.22
CA GLY A 222 -23.42 -7.48 18.82
C GLY A 222 -23.55 -6.02 18.42
N ARG A 223 -22.70 -5.61 17.49
CA ARG A 223 -22.76 -4.36 16.74
C ARG A 223 -22.68 -4.68 15.25
N GLY A 224 -23.26 -3.86 14.45
CA GLY A 224 -23.23 -4.09 12.99
C GLY A 224 -23.40 -2.82 12.22
N MET A 225 -22.99 -2.91 10.95
CA MET A 225 -23.07 -1.82 10.02
C MET A 225 -23.18 -2.29 8.60
N LEU A 226 -23.92 -1.55 7.79
CA LEU A 226 -24.01 -1.71 6.36
C LEU A 226 -23.47 -0.45 5.69
N HIS A 227 -22.52 -0.63 4.77
CA HIS A 227 -22.10 0.45 3.88
C HIS A 227 -22.97 0.45 2.63
N VAL A 228 -23.75 1.51 2.48
CA VAL A 228 -24.71 1.68 1.40
C VAL A 228 -24.22 2.78 0.47
N SER A 229 -23.87 2.43 -0.77
CA SER A 229 -23.31 3.38 -1.74
C SER A 229 -24.34 3.96 -2.72
N TYR A 230 -25.47 3.29 -2.89
CA TYR A 230 -26.50 3.73 -3.82
C TYR A 230 -27.88 3.24 -3.41
N VAL A 231 -28.89 4.12 -3.48
CA VAL A 231 -30.31 3.77 -3.29
C VAL A 231 -31.13 4.55 -4.32
N LYS A 232 -31.99 3.83 -5.03
CA LYS A 232 -32.95 4.41 -5.95
C LYS A 232 -34.29 3.70 -5.82
N ASP A 233 -35.35 4.44 -5.47
CA ASP A 233 -36.73 3.94 -5.38
C ASP A 233 -36.89 2.66 -4.53
N ALA A 234 -35.94 2.37 -3.60
CA ALA A 234 -35.89 1.19 -2.77
C ALA A 234 -35.96 1.56 -1.28
N VAL A 235 -36.62 0.70 -0.52
CA VAL A 235 -36.58 0.67 0.94
C VAL A 235 -36.09 -0.71 1.35
N ILE A 236 -34.98 -0.79 2.10
CA ILE A 236 -34.44 -2.05 2.56
C ILE A 236 -34.73 -2.21 4.05
N GLU A 237 -35.49 -3.22 4.36
CA GLU A 237 -35.75 -3.67 5.72
C GLU A 237 -34.60 -4.55 6.18
N VAL A 238 -34.01 -4.21 7.35
CA VAL A 238 -32.96 -5.01 7.95
C VAL A 238 -33.47 -5.56 9.28
N ASP A 239 -33.57 -6.87 9.36
CA ASP A 239 -34.09 -7.56 10.53
C ASP A 239 -33.04 -8.52 11.08
N ALA A 240 -33.06 -8.77 12.40
CA ALA A 240 -32.21 -9.76 13.05
C ALA A 240 -33.04 -10.77 13.85
N SER A 241 -32.55 -12.00 13.96
CA SER A 241 -33.15 -13.10 14.70
C SER A 241 -32.10 -14.00 15.33
N ALA A 242 -32.37 -14.53 16.52
CA ALA A 242 -31.56 -15.54 17.20
C ALA A 242 -32.12 -16.96 17.06
N ASP A 243 -33.31 -17.13 16.51
CA ASP A 243 -34.05 -18.42 16.49
C ASP A 243 -34.81 -18.71 15.19
N ARG A 244 -34.72 -17.80 14.18
CA ARG A 244 -35.44 -17.82 12.89
C ARG A 244 -36.97 -17.67 12.98
N LYS A 245 -37.51 -17.55 14.16
CA LYS A 245 -38.94 -17.45 14.38
C LYS A 245 -39.36 -16.02 14.65
N GLU A 246 -38.67 -15.37 15.56
CA GLU A 246 -38.92 -13.99 15.92
C GLU A 246 -37.87 -13.11 15.26
N TRP A 247 -38.31 -12.12 14.50
CA TRP A 247 -37.46 -11.16 13.77
C TRP A 247 -37.67 -9.74 14.28
N PHE A 248 -36.57 -9.07 14.57
CA PHE A 248 -36.58 -7.69 15.10
C PHE A 248 -35.99 -6.75 14.09
N ARG A 249 -36.70 -5.66 13.78
CA ARG A 249 -36.18 -4.61 12.93
C ARG A 249 -34.98 -3.95 13.61
N VAL A 250 -33.81 -4.01 12.95
CA VAL A 250 -32.56 -3.40 13.44
C VAL A 250 -32.15 -2.18 12.63
N ALA A 251 -32.66 -2.03 11.40
CA ALA A 251 -32.47 -0.84 10.58
C ALA A 251 -33.51 -0.74 9.45
N LEU A 252 -33.63 0.47 8.89
CA LEU A 252 -34.37 0.75 7.67
C LEU A 252 -33.52 1.66 6.76
N ILE A 253 -33.20 1.20 5.55
CA ILE A 253 -32.36 1.93 4.61
C ILE A 253 -33.25 2.58 3.54
N THR A 254 -33.19 3.90 3.45
CA THR A 254 -33.96 4.72 2.50
C THR A 254 -33.06 5.63 1.66
N ASN A 255 -31.79 5.75 2.00
CA ASN A 255 -30.83 6.61 1.32
C ASN A 255 -29.41 5.98 1.33
N ALA A 256 -28.52 6.53 0.51
CA ALA A 256 -27.15 6.05 0.35
C ALA A 256 -26.23 6.66 1.44
N VAL A 257 -26.41 6.18 2.66
CA VAL A 257 -25.53 6.51 3.81
C VAL A 257 -25.20 5.23 4.57
N PRO A 258 -24.06 5.15 5.25
CA PRO A 258 -23.78 4.04 6.15
C PRO A 258 -24.87 3.89 7.20
N CYS A 259 -25.27 2.65 7.46
CA CYS A 259 -26.39 2.33 8.31
C CYS A 259 -25.93 1.47 9.50
N GLU A 260 -26.02 2.02 10.70
CA GLU A 260 -25.74 1.31 11.94
C GLU A 260 -26.91 0.39 12.30
N LEU A 261 -26.60 -0.82 12.79
CA LEU A 261 -27.58 -1.83 13.17
C LEU A 261 -27.83 -1.82 14.69
N ALA A 262 -29.03 -1.51 15.11
CA ALA A 262 -29.41 -1.45 16.51
C ALA A 262 -29.97 -2.81 16.99
N PHE A 263 -29.12 -3.70 17.46
CA PHE A 263 -29.53 -5.00 17.97
C PHE A 263 -30.16 -4.92 19.35
N PRO A 264 -31.43 -5.37 19.54
CA PRO A 264 -32.03 -5.47 20.86
C PRO A 264 -31.29 -6.45 21.76
N SER A 265 -31.10 -6.10 23.04
CA SER A 265 -30.39 -6.95 24.03
C SER A 265 -30.99 -8.36 24.18
N ARG A 266 -32.29 -8.53 23.95
CA ARG A 266 -32.99 -9.84 23.97
C ARG A 266 -32.53 -10.83 22.90
N LEU A 267 -31.76 -10.39 21.91
CA LEU A 267 -31.12 -11.30 20.94
C LEU A 267 -29.90 -12.01 21.52
N PHE A 268 -29.45 -11.61 22.71
CA PHE A 268 -28.24 -12.11 23.34
C PHE A 268 -28.51 -12.57 24.79
N PRO A 269 -27.76 -13.59 25.27
CA PRO A 269 -26.76 -14.36 24.56
C PRO A 269 -27.41 -15.37 23.60
N SER A 270 -26.81 -15.57 22.41
CA SER A 270 -27.32 -16.53 21.44
C SER A 270 -26.21 -17.39 20.82
N ARG A 271 -26.54 -18.58 20.30
CA ARG A 271 -25.58 -19.44 19.59
C ARG A 271 -25.37 -19.03 18.14
N GLU A 272 -26.33 -18.32 17.58
CA GLU A 272 -26.27 -17.73 16.25
C GLU A 272 -27.06 -16.42 16.20
N LEU A 273 -26.67 -15.54 15.30
CA LEU A 273 -27.43 -14.36 14.94
C LEU A 273 -27.62 -14.34 13.45
N LEU A 274 -28.86 -14.23 13.01
CA LEU A 274 -29.21 -14.05 11.59
C LEU A 274 -29.47 -12.57 11.34
N LEU A 275 -28.91 -12.07 10.26
CA LEU A 275 -29.15 -10.73 9.73
C LEU A 275 -29.80 -10.86 8.36
N ARG A 276 -31.02 -10.36 8.19
CA ARG A 276 -31.80 -10.43 6.97
C ARG A 276 -32.01 -9.04 6.39
N MET A 277 -31.61 -8.85 5.14
CA MET A 277 -31.83 -7.62 4.37
C MET A 277 -32.85 -7.93 3.26
N ARG A 278 -33.93 -7.16 3.20
CA ARG A 278 -35.01 -7.35 2.22
C ARG A 278 -35.37 -6.05 1.52
N CYS A 279 -35.56 -6.10 0.21
CA CYS A 279 -36.26 -5.05 -0.54
C CYS A 279 -37.71 -5.44 -0.72
N ASP A 280 -38.61 -4.54 -0.33
CA ASP A 280 -40.04 -4.79 -0.27
C ASP A 280 -40.64 -5.17 -1.64
N ASN A 281 -41.73 -5.98 -1.59
CA ASN A 281 -42.58 -6.36 -2.71
C ASN A 281 -43.34 -5.20 -3.30
N GLU A 282 -43.61 -4.15 -2.53
CA GLU A 282 -44.31 -2.94 -2.97
C GLU A 282 -43.39 -1.91 -3.63
N ALA A 283 -42.05 -2.14 -3.61
CA ALA A 283 -41.11 -1.27 -4.27
C ALA A 283 -41.40 -1.08 -5.76
N LYS A 284 -41.11 0.09 -6.29
CA LYS A 284 -41.29 0.40 -7.71
C LYS A 284 -40.47 -0.53 -8.60
N ASN A 285 -40.93 -0.77 -9.81
CA ASN A 285 -40.14 -1.43 -10.84
C ASN A 285 -38.90 -0.57 -11.11
N GLY A 286 -37.70 -1.19 -10.99
CA GLY A 286 -36.44 -0.49 -11.12
C GLY A 286 -35.83 -0.02 -9.77
N ALA A 287 -36.48 -0.34 -8.66
CA ALA A 287 -35.89 -0.15 -7.31
C ALA A 287 -34.56 -0.91 -7.19
N VAL A 288 -33.56 -0.24 -6.67
CA VAL A 288 -32.22 -0.82 -6.50
C VAL A 288 -31.49 -0.21 -5.30
N CYS A 289 -30.80 -1.06 -4.55
CA CYS A 289 -29.89 -0.67 -3.47
C CYS A 289 -28.57 -1.41 -3.61
N HIS A 290 -27.46 -0.70 -3.47
CA HIS A 290 -26.13 -1.26 -3.43
C HIS A 290 -25.60 -1.27 -1.98
N ILE A 291 -25.29 -2.46 -1.46
CA ILE A 291 -24.64 -2.66 -0.16
C ILE A 291 -23.26 -3.19 -0.45
N GLU A 292 -22.25 -2.35 -0.21
CA GLU A 292 -20.87 -2.68 -0.49
C GLU A 292 -20.25 -3.55 0.59
N THR A 293 -20.60 -3.28 1.86
CA THR A 293 -20.04 -4.04 2.98
C THR A 293 -21.08 -4.35 4.02
N VAL A 294 -21.01 -5.56 4.55
CA VAL A 294 -21.71 -6.02 5.75
C VAL A 294 -20.67 -6.22 6.83
N HIS A 295 -20.80 -5.51 7.92
CA HIS A 295 -19.96 -5.65 9.11
C HIS A 295 -20.78 -6.12 10.29
N PHE A 296 -20.20 -7.04 11.06
CA PHE A 296 -20.73 -7.48 12.35
C PHE A 296 -19.57 -7.76 13.30
N ASP A 297 -19.69 -7.34 14.55
CA ASP A 297 -18.78 -7.71 15.63
C ASP A 297 -19.54 -7.91 16.94
N GLY A 298 -18.98 -8.72 17.85
CA GLY A 298 -19.55 -8.95 19.16
C GLY A 298 -18.67 -9.80 20.05
N ASP A 299 -18.89 -9.69 21.38
CA ASP A 299 -18.20 -10.53 22.33
C ASP A 299 -18.81 -11.93 22.36
N ILE A 300 -17.97 -12.92 22.62
CA ILE A 300 -18.36 -14.31 22.75
C ILE A 300 -17.88 -14.88 24.09
N ASP A 301 -18.56 -15.94 24.57
CA ASP A 301 -18.09 -16.69 25.73
C ASP A 301 -16.97 -17.69 25.36
N GLY A 302 -16.30 -18.25 26.39
CA GLY A 302 -15.26 -19.26 26.26
C GLY A 302 -13.84 -18.70 26.40
N ASP A 303 -12.85 -19.58 26.21
CA ASP A 303 -11.44 -19.23 26.37
C ASP A 303 -10.95 -18.27 25.28
N ALA A 304 -10.02 -17.39 25.67
CA ALA A 304 -9.41 -16.45 24.75
C ALA A 304 -8.56 -17.19 23.70
N VAL A 305 -8.92 -17.04 22.42
CA VAL A 305 -8.18 -17.61 21.30
C VAL A 305 -7.97 -16.56 20.22
N TYR A 306 -7.05 -16.82 19.31
CA TYR A 306 -6.77 -15.96 18.18
C TYR A 306 -6.82 -16.79 16.89
N ILE A 307 -7.81 -16.56 16.04
CA ILE A 307 -8.00 -17.29 14.78
C ILE A 307 -8.43 -16.32 13.69
N ALA A 308 -7.62 -16.17 12.63
CA ALA A 308 -8.04 -15.52 11.41
C ALA A 308 -8.65 -16.53 10.45
N GLY A 309 -9.88 -16.30 10.03
CA GLY A 309 -10.59 -17.16 9.11
C GLY A 309 -9.98 -17.14 7.71
N ALA A 310 -10.10 -18.25 6.99
CA ALA A 310 -9.68 -18.38 5.60
C ALA A 310 -10.63 -19.29 4.83
N THR A 311 -10.79 -19.04 3.54
CA THR A 311 -11.55 -19.87 2.62
C THR A 311 -10.66 -20.31 1.46
N THR A 312 -10.55 -21.63 1.26
CA THR A 312 -9.93 -22.23 0.09
C THR A 312 -11.03 -22.80 -0.80
N TYR A 313 -11.00 -22.49 -2.07
CA TYR A 313 -11.96 -23.03 -3.02
C TYR A 313 -11.34 -24.21 -3.76
N LEU A 314 -11.90 -25.39 -3.65
CA LEU A 314 -11.52 -26.55 -4.44
C LEU A 314 -12.44 -26.69 -5.65
N GLU A 315 -11.87 -27.00 -6.83
CA GLU A 315 -12.68 -27.41 -7.97
C GLU A 315 -13.39 -28.72 -7.58
N LYS A 316 -14.70 -28.79 -7.77
CA LYS A 316 -15.50 -29.94 -7.35
C LYS A 316 -15.00 -31.25 -7.96
N ASP A 317 -15.04 -32.31 -7.18
CA ASP A 317 -14.54 -33.66 -7.55
C ASP A 317 -13.05 -33.67 -7.95
N SER A 318 -12.28 -32.68 -7.49
CA SER A 318 -10.87 -32.50 -7.77
C SER A 318 -10.12 -32.08 -6.52
N LYS A 319 -8.79 -32.23 -6.52
CA LYS A 319 -7.90 -31.65 -5.53
C LYS A 319 -7.34 -30.30 -5.96
N ASN A 320 -7.74 -29.79 -7.12
CA ASN A 320 -7.23 -28.53 -7.63
C ASN A 320 -7.79 -27.36 -6.83
N VAL A 321 -6.92 -26.50 -6.38
CA VAL A 321 -7.30 -25.22 -5.79
C VAL A 321 -7.68 -24.25 -6.90
N PHE A 322 -8.86 -23.65 -6.78
CA PHE A 322 -9.24 -22.55 -7.65
C PHE A 322 -8.64 -21.27 -7.10
N GLU A 323 -7.64 -20.77 -7.77
CA GLU A 323 -6.97 -19.53 -7.39
C GLU A 323 -7.84 -18.32 -7.77
N THR A 324 -8.23 -17.56 -6.77
CA THR A 324 -9.09 -16.38 -6.96
C THR A 324 -8.34 -15.15 -7.46
N ILE A 325 -7.00 -15.13 -7.40
CA ILE A 325 -6.16 -14.01 -7.85
C ILE A 325 -4.75 -14.50 -8.23
N ASP A 326 -4.15 -13.89 -9.25
CA ASP A 326 -2.75 -14.08 -9.64
C ASP A 326 -1.73 -13.41 -8.68
N THR A 327 -2.21 -12.80 -7.60
CA THR A 327 -1.42 -12.08 -6.59
C THR A 327 -0.57 -12.99 -5.70
N MET A 328 -0.77 -14.31 -5.78
CA MET A 328 -0.04 -15.28 -4.96
C MET A 328 1.32 -15.67 -5.51
N LYS A 329 1.73 -15.20 -6.71
CA LYS A 329 3.01 -15.61 -7.31
C LYS A 329 4.20 -15.38 -6.40
N TYR A 330 4.24 -14.25 -5.68
CA TYR A 330 5.32 -13.97 -4.76
C TYR A 330 5.27 -14.81 -3.46
N ARG A 331 4.10 -15.34 -3.05
CA ARG A 331 3.97 -16.26 -1.90
C ARG A 331 4.33 -17.70 -2.24
N VAL A 332 4.16 -18.10 -3.50
CA VAL A 332 4.43 -19.46 -3.98
C VAL A 332 5.89 -19.63 -4.42
N ALA A 333 6.58 -18.54 -4.68
CA ALA A 333 8.01 -18.58 -4.95
C ALA A 333 8.74 -19.23 -3.75
N LYS A 334 9.71 -20.08 -4.03
CA LYS A 334 10.65 -20.59 -3.03
C LYS A 334 11.92 -19.71 -3.08
N PRO A 335 11.84 -18.46 -2.61
CA PRO A 335 12.95 -17.55 -2.72
C PRO A 335 14.08 -18.03 -1.81
N GLY A 336 15.32 -17.66 -2.15
CA GLY A 336 16.44 -17.83 -1.26
C GLY A 336 17.19 -19.15 -1.44
N MET A 337 18.12 -19.37 -0.51
CA MET A 337 19.06 -20.48 -0.54
C MET A 337 19.32 -20.99 0.87
N LEU A 338 19.38 -22.31 1.02
CA LEU A 338 19.80 -22.98 2.25
C LEU A 338 21.30 -22.72 2.47
N LEU A 339 21.66 -22.26 3.66
CA LEU A 339 23.01 -21.80 3.98
C LEU A 339 23.82 -22.86 4.75
N PRO A 340 25.17 -22.75 4.78
CA PRO A 340 25.98 -23.53 5.67
C PRO A 340 25.54 -23.40 7.13
N GLY A 341 25.70 -24.47 7.92
CA GLY A 341 25.21 -24.54 9.29
C GLY A 341 23.78 -25.09 9.41
N SER A 342 23.06 -25.29 8.30
CA SER A 342 21.78 -25.99 8.31
C SER A 342 21.95 -27.48 8.51
N ASP A 343 21.06 -28.06 9.30
CA ASP A 343 20.91 -29.50 9.49
C ASP A 343 19.41 -29.90 9.58
N ASP A 344 19.15 -31.19 9.87
CA ASP A 344 17.78 -31.71 9.98
C ASP A 344 16.96 -31.12 11.16
N ASN A 345 17.61 -30.46 12.12
CA ASN A 345 16.96 -29.86 13.28
C ASN A 345 16.75 -28.37 13.11
N LEU A 346 17.61 -27.70 12.31
CA LEU A 346 17.62 -26.24 12.16
C LEU A 346 17.98 -25.86 10.72
N ALA A 347 17.01 -25.41 9.96
CA ALA A 347 17.26 -24.83 8.63
C ALA A 347 17.64 -23.35 8.79
N LEU A 348 18.78 -22.98 8.19
CA LEU A 348 19.26 -21.61 8.06
C LEU A 348 19.28 -21.25 6.57
N TRP A 349 18.58 -20.22 6.17
CA TRP A 349 18.50 -19.86 4.75
C TRP A 349 18.49 -18.34 4.54
N GLY A 350 19.09 -17.93 3.43
CA GLY A 350 19.20 -16.54 3.04
C GLY A 350 18.19 -16.15 1.97
N VAL A 351 17.66 -14.94 2.04
CA VAL A 351 16.75 -14.38 1.03
C VAL A 351 16.91 -12.87 0.95
N SER A 352 16.66 -12.30 -0.24
CA SER A 352 16.68 -10.84 -0.43
C SER A 352 15.70 -10.13 0.50
N SER A 353 16.05 -8.92 0.93
CA SER A 353 15.18 -8.02 1.70
C SER A 353 13.84 -7.73 1.02
N GLY A 354 13.78 -7.76 -0.32
CA GLY A 354 12.56 -7.51 -1.09
C GLY A 354 11.43 -8.52 -0.89
N PHE A 355 11.73 -9.74 -0.36
CA PHE A 355 10.72 -10.75 -0.10
C PHE A 355 10.15 -10.65 1.31
N LYS A 356 8.83 -10.66 1.44
CA LYS A 356 8.16 -10.84 2.73
C LYS A 356 8.09 -12.33 3.08
N VAL A 357 8.88 -12.74 4.07
CA VAL A 357 8.91 -14.13 4.54
C VAL A 357 7.82 -14.34 5.57
N PHE A 358 6.85 -15.20 5.27
CA PHE A 358 5.80 -15.59 6.19
C PHE A 358 6.25 -16.74 7.08
N ARG A 359 5.56 -16.93 8.21
CA ARG A 359 5.88 -18.02 9.15
C ARG A 359 5.83 -19.41 8.52
N ASP A 360 5.04 -19.57 7.47
CA ASP A 360 4.80 -20.81 6.73
C ASP A 360 5.47 -20.83 5.34
N THR A 361 6.29 -19.84 5.00
CA THR A 361 7.04 -19.86 3.73
C THR A 361 7.93 -21.10 3.66
N ALA A 362 7.84 -21.84 2.55
CA ALA A 362 8.59 -23.08 2.39
C ALA A 362 10.11 -22.85 2.37
N VAL A 363 10.85 -23.65 3.15
CA VAL A 363 12.31 -23.66 3.15
C VAL A 363 12.83 -23.96 1.73
N PRO A 364 13.78 -23.17 1.18
CA PRO A 364 14.30 -23.40 -0.18
C PRO A 364 15.12 -24.68 -0.27
N GLY A 365 15.03 -25.35 -1.42
CA GLY A 365 15.85 -26.54 -1.70
C GLY A 365 17.22 -26.23 -2.31
N ARG A 366 17.41 -25.02 -2.88
CA ARG A 366 18.67 -24.59 -3.45
C ARG A 366 19.67 -24.28 -2.33
N ARG A 367 20.95 -24.68 -2.49
CA ARG A 367 22.00 -24.37 -1.52
C ARG A 367 22.85 -23.20 -2.00
N GLY A 368 23.22 -22.34 -1.05
CA GLY A 368 24.19 -21.24 -1.18
C GLY A 368 25.38 -21.45 -0.26
N ASP A 369 26.39 -20.63 -0.41
CA ASP A 369 27.64 -20.65 0.33
C ASP A 369 27.72 -19.57 1.41
N ALA A 370 27.04 -18.44 1.22
CA ALA A 370 27.01 -17.30 2.14
C ALA A 370 25.77 -16.46 1.94
N LEU A 371 25.51 -15.55 2.88
CA LEU A 371 24.70 -14.36 2.63
C LEU A 371 25.55 -13.35 1.85
N HIS A 372 25.00 -12.81 0.78
CA HIS A 372 25.70 -11.86 -0.09
C HIS A 372 25.01 -10.49 -0.05
N VAL A 373 25.82 -9.45 0.15
CA VAL A 373 25.40 -8.05 0.07
C VAL A 373 26.34 -7.32 -0.89
N LYS A 374 25.81 -6.43 -1.72
CA LYS A 374 26.60 -5.59 -2.63
C LYS A 374 26.21 -4.15 -2.42
N ALA A 375 27.16 -3.28 -2.14
CA ALA A 375 26.88 -1.87 -1.85
C ALA A 375 28.04 -0.97 -2.25
N ALA A 376 27.77 0.30 -2.51
CA ALA A 376 28.78 1.35 -2.54
C ALA A 376 29.19 1.75 -1.11
N ALA A 377 30.26 2.50 -0.96
CA ALA A 377 30.54 3.13 0.32
C ALA A 377 29.49 4.23 0.63
N ASN A 378 29.22 4.48 1.90
CA ASN A 378 28.13 5.35 2.37
C ASN A 378 26.73 4.88 1.97
N GLU A 379 26.54 3.57 1.80
CA GLU A 379 25.26 2.91 1.46
C GLU A 379 24.88 1.92 2.56
N ALA A 380 23.59 1.71 2.75
CA ALA A 380 23.05 0.68 3.63
C ALA A 380 22.22 -0.32 2.82
N GLU A 381 22.62 -1.58 2.76
CA GLU A 381 21.88 -2.63 2.02
C GLU A 381 21.52 -3.76 2.96
N SER A 382 20.37 -4.37 2.74
CA SER A 382 19.82 -5.37 3.65
C SER A 382 19.62 -6.74 3.00
N VAL A 383 19.75 -7.80 3.85
CA VAL A 383 19.45 -9.19 3.50
C VAL A 383 18.76 -9.86 4.68
N GLN A 384 18.03 -10.94 4.46
CA GLN A 384 17.40 -11.70 5.53
C GLN A 384 18.10 -13.04 5.76
N LEU A 385 18.37 -13.35 7.02
CA LEU A 385 18.70 -14.69 7.49
C LEU A 385 17.45 -15.28 8.14
N VAL A 386 16.93 -16.37 7.58
CA VAL A 386 15.73 -17.02 8.11
C VAL A 386 16.10 -18.28 8.87
N ILE A 387 15.55 -18.42 10.06
CA ILE A 387 15.73 -19.55 10.95
C ILE A 387 14.43 -20.34 11.02
N THR A 388 14.46 -21.63 10.64
CA THR A 388 13.30 -22.53 10.67
C THR A 388 13.66 -23.76 11.50
N PRO A 389 13.27 -23.82 12.78
CA PRO A 389 13.57 -24.95 13.66
C PRO A 389 12.58 -26.12 13.48
N GLN A 390 13.04 -27.35 13.73
CA GLN A 390 12.16 -28.53 13.79
C GLN A 390 11.65 -28.83 15.21
N LYS A 391 12.14 -28.09 16.20
CA LYS A 391 11.68 -28.13 17.60
C LYS A 391 11.53 -26.69 18.09
N ASP A 392 10.65 -26.49 19.08
CA ASP A 392 10.51 -25.18 19.72
C ASP A 392 11.88 -24.70 20.25
N ILE A 393 12.22 -23.46 19.92
CA ILE A 393 13.37 -22.72 20.47
C ILE A 393 12.83 -21.74 21.50
N SER A 394 13.42 -21.70 22.68
CA SER A 394 13.04 -20.80 23.75
C SER A 394 13.84 -19.49 23.73
N ASN A 395 15.06 -19.55 23.20
CA ASN A 395 15.97 -18.41 23.18
C ASN A 395 16.75 -18.37 21.86
N LEU A 396 16.35 -17.45 20.97
CA LEU A 396 17.01 -17.21 19.69
C LEU A 396 17.74 -15.86 19.74
N ARG A 397 18.99 -15.85 19.27
CA ARG A 397 19.81 -14.64 19.13
C ARG A 397 20.77 -14.78 17.95
N VAL A 398 21.00 -13.68 17.21
CA VAL A 398 21.95 -13.63 16.10
C VAL A 398 22.92 -12.47 16.32
N GLU A 399 24.20 -12.73 16.22
CA GLU A 399 25.25 -11.74 16.37
C GLU A 399 26.07 -11.63 15.08
N ALA A 400 26.44 -10.41 14.71
CA ALA A 400 27.33 -10.16 13.59
C ALA A 400 28.78 -10.02 14.06
N GLY A 401 29.73 -10.60 13.32
CA GLY A 401 31.14 -10.38 13.48
C GLY A 401 31.69 -9.27 12.59
N VAL A 402 32.96 -8.89 12.83
CA VAL A 402 33.66 -7.93 11.96
C VAL A 402 33.89 -8.55 10.58
N LEU A 403 33.65 -7.79 9.50
CA LEU A 403 34.02 -8.23 8.15
C LEU A 403 35.37 -7.67 7.74
N ARG A 404 36.20 -8.54 7.15
CA ARG A 404 37.59 -8.23 6.76
C ARG A 404 37.79 -8.40 5.26
N ARG A 405 38.51 -7.47 4.64
CA ARG A 405 38.96 -7.62 3.25
C ARG A 405 40.08 -8.65 3.15
N ASN A 406 39.92 -9.70 2.37
CA ASN A 406 40.78 -10.88 2.36
C ASN A 406 42.06 -10.76 1.52
N ASP A 407 42.20 -9.74 0.70
CA ASP A 407 43.30 -9.58 -0.28
C ASP A 407 44.50 -8.83 0.24
N ASP A 408 44.47 -8.39 1.52
CA ASP A 408 45.56 -7.65 2.11
C ASP A 408 46.19 -8.44 3.28
N ILE A 409 47.42 -8.96 3.05
CA ILE A 409 48.22 -9.65 4.06
C ILE A 409 48.83 -8.64 5.07
N SER A 410 48.67 -7.33 4.82
CA SER A 410 49.16 -6.30 5.72
C SER A 410 48.31 -6.26 7.03
N LEU A 411 48.97 -5.97 8.16
CA LEU A 411 48.34 -5.87 9.48
C LEU A 411 47.31 -4.75 9.62
N GLN A 412 47.00 -4.01 8.53
CA GLN A 412 45.98 -2.96 8.43
C GLN A 412 44.93 -3.28 7.38
N SER A 413 44.44 -4.52 7.33
CA SER A 413 43.33 -4.87 6.43
C SER A 413 42.10 -3.99 6.71
N ALA A 414 41.51 -3.41 5.64
CA ALA A 414 40.29 -2.66 5.76
C ALA A 414 39.17 -3.54 6.36
N ILE A 415 38.39 -2.98 7.25
CA ILE A 415 37.28 -3.67 7.93
C ILE A 415 35.97 -2.93 7.77
N ILE A 416 34.87 -3.68 7.80
CA ILE A 416 33.54 -3.17 8.14
C ILE A 416 33.30 -3.63 9.58
N PRO A 417 33.19 -2.69 10.55
CA PRO A 417 33.06 -3.05 11.95
C PRO A 417 31.70 -3.68 12.26
N GLU A 418 31.62 -4.47 13.32
CA GLU A 418 30.36 -5.08 13.77
C GLU A 418 29.28 -4.03 14.06
N SER A 419 29.63 -2.85 14.54
CA SER A 419 28.72 -1.73 14.79
C SER A 419 28.06 -1.17 13.51
N ALA A 420 28.58 -1.49 12.33
CA ALA A 420 28.02 -1.16 11.03
C ALA A 420 27.06 -2.23 10.52
N ILE A 421 26.86 -3.32 11.28
CA ILE A 421 25.95 -4.41 10.92
C ILE A 421 24.83 -4.48 11.95
N LYS A 422 23.64 -4.05 11.55
CA LYS A 422 22.46 -4.06 12.42
C LYS A 422 21.69 -5.37 12.21
N VAL A 423 21.39 -6.07 13.28
CA VAL A 423 20.61 -7.31 13.25
C VAL A 423 19.31 -7.09 14.01
N LEU A 424 18.19 -7.16 13.31
CA LEU A 424 16.85 -6.96 13.84
C LEU A 424 16.02 -8.23 13.66
N ARG A 425 15.06 -8.45 14.52
CA ARG A 425 14.07 -9.52 14.29
C ARG A 425 12.93 -8.99 13.42
N VAL A 426 12.37 -9.84 12.57
CA VAL A 426 11.15 -9.51 11.85
C VAL A 426 9.94 -9.79 12.75
N GLY A 427 9.15 -8.76 13.01
CA GLY A 427 7.86 -8.85 13.67
C GLY A 427 6.74 -9.02 12.66
N TYR A 428 5.58 -9.48 13.14
CA TYR A 428 4.41 -9.73 12.31
C TYR A 428 3.20 -8.97 12.83
N VAL A 429 2.53 -8.30 11.92
CA VAL A 429 1.27 -7.58 12.18
C VAL A 429 0.11 -8.39 11.64
N ASP A 430 -0.97 -8.46 12.38
CA ASP A 430 -2.12 -9.25 12.01
C ASP A 430 -3.10 -8.44 11.18
N VAL A 431 -3.00 -8.59 9.86
CA VAL A 431 -3.91 -7.99 8.90
C VAL A 431 -5.24 -8.76 8.90
N ARG A 432 -6.30 -8.09 9.29
CA ARG A 432 -7.64 -8.67 9.45
C ARG A 432 -8.61 -8.21 8.38
N ILE A 433 -8.39 -7.02 7.85
CA ILE A 433 -9.16 -6.44 6.77
C ILE A 433 -8.19 -6.10 5.65
N VAL A 434 -8.45 -6.62 4.46
CA VAL A 434 -7.72 -6.25 3.25
C VAL A 434 -8.47 -5.15 2.52
N LEU A 435 -7.71 -4.27 1.87
CA LEU A 435 -8.27 -3.10 1.19
C LEU A 435 -8.51 -3.35 -0.28
N ASP A 436 -7.82 -4.31 -0.85
CA ASP A 436 -7.75 -4.55 -2.28
C ASP A 436 -7.49 -6.03 -2.59
N LYS A 437 -7.21 -6.30 -3.86
CA LYS A 437 -6.98 -7.67 -4.35
C LYS A 437 -5.56 -8.17 -4.15
N VAL A 438 -4.63 -7.30 -3.73
CA VAL A 438 -3.24 -7.65 -3.47
C VAL A 438 -3.07 -8.16 -2.06
N GLY A 439 -3.71 -7.50 -1.09
CA GLY A 439 -3.68 -7.85 0.31
C GLY A 439 -4.35 -9.18 0.63
N GLN A 440 -3.95 -9.78 1.73
CA GLN A 440 -4.56 -10.98 2.31
C GLN A 440 -4.61 -10.87 3.82
N THR A 441 -5.60 -11.50 4.45
CA THR A 441 -5.65 -11.61 5.90
C THR A 441 -4.55 -12.53 6.43
N GLY A 442 -4.11 -12.29 7.66
CA GLY A 442 -3.10 -13.08 8.36
C GLY A 442 -1.92 -12.26 8.85
N PHE A 443 -0.90 -12.95 9.34
CA PHE A 443 0.29 -12.32 9.91
C PHE A 443 1.27 -11.90 8.81
N TRP A 444 1.41 -10.58 8.62
CA TRP A 444 2.32 -9.98 7.64
C TRP A 444 3.58 -9.45 8.31
N PRO A 445 4.77 -9.76 7.76
CA PRO A 445 6.01 -9.19 8.27
C PRO A 445 6.07 -7.70 7.94
N ASP A 446 6.36 -6.85 8.96
CA ASP A 446 6.57 -5.42 8.75
C ASP A 446 7.48 -4.78 9.82
N PRO A 447 7.18 -4.76 11.15
CA PRO A 447 8.07 -4.13 12.11
C PRO A 447 9.39 -4.89 12.27
N LEU A 448 10.47 -4.15 12.47
CA LEU A 448 11.82 -4.66 12.66
C LEU A 448 12.37 -4.26 14.05
N PRO A 449 11.80 -4.75 15.14
CA PRO A 449 12.28 -4.43 16.46
C PRO A 449 13.69 -4.99 16.69
N PRO A 450 14.49 -4.36 17.58
CA PRO A 450 15.76 -4.92 17.99
C PRO A 450 15.55 -6.30 18.64
N GLN A 451 16.61 -7.09 18.68
CA GLN A 451 16.65 -8.28 19.49
C GLN A 451 16.70 -7.83 20.96
N ASP A 452 15.65 -8.14 21.71
CA ASP A 452 15.66 -7.88 23.14
C ASP A 452 16.64 -8.83 23.83
N ASP A 453 17.23 -8.40 24.95
CA ASP A 453 17.95 -9.27 25.87
C ASP A 453 17.01 -10.31 26.50
N ASN A 454 15.72 -10.12 26.37
CA ASN A 454 14.70 -11.07 26.76
C ASN A 454 14.52 -12.13 25.69
N GLN A 455 14.57 -13.37 26.10
CA GLN A 455 14.41 -14.57 25.30
C GLN A 455 13.17 -14.47 24.40
N PHE A 456 13.37 -14.54 23.08
CA PHE A 456 12.24 -14.72 22.20
C PHE A 456 12.21 -16.14 21.65
N SER A 457 11.02 -16.73 21.67
CA SER A 457 10.79 -18.11 21.26
C SER A 457 10.35 -18.20 19.81
N VAL A 458 10.71 -19.30 19.17
CA VAL A 458 10.26 -19.66 17.82
C VAL A 458 9.66 -21.06 17.86
N LYS A 459 8.48 -21.23 17.28
CA LYS A 459 7.79 -22.52 17.23
C LYS A 459 8.39 -23.43 16.17
N ALA A 460 8.33 -24.74 16.44
CA ALA A 460 8.72 -25.75 15.48
C ALA A 460 7.97 -25.58 14.15
N GLY A 461 8.72 -25.59 13.06
CA GLY A 461 8.18 -25.44 11.71
C GLY A 461 7.82 -24.00 11.30
N GLU A 462 7.89 -23.01 12.22
CA GLU A 462 7.69 -21.61 11.87
C GLU A 462 9.00 -20.93 11.47
N ASN A 463 8.93 -20.03 10.49
CA ASN A 463 10.04 -19.22 10.10
C ASN A 463 10.20 -18.01 11.02
N GLN A 464 11.44 -17.74 11.44
CA GLN A 464 11.83 -16.47 12.05
C GLN A 464 12.90 -15.79 11.19
N PRO A 465 12.53 -14.81 10.39
CA PRO A 465 13.49 -14.00 9.67
C PRO A 465 14.20 -13.02 10.61
N MET A 466 15.50 -12.88 10.39
CA MET A 466 16.35 -11.83 10.97
C MET A 466 16.75 -10.89 9.85
N TRP A 467 16.51 -9.61 10.05
CA TRP A 467 16.84 -8.54 9.10
C TRP A 467 18.26 -8.06 9.38
N ILE A 468 19.13 -8.21 8.40
CA ILE A 468 20.55 -7.84 8.51
C ILE A 468 20.79 -6.64 7.60
N THR A 469 21.08 -5.48 8.18
CA THR A 469 21.47 -4.28 7.43
C THR A 469 22.96 -4.04 7.59
N VAL A 470 23.68 -3.98 6.48
CA VAL A 470 25.10 -3.61 6.45
C VAL A 470 25.21 -2.17 5.96
N THR A 471 25.60 -1.26 6.82
CA THR A 471 25.93 0.12 6.46
C THR A 471 27.42 0.21 6.14
N VAL A 472 27.79 0.31 4.88
CA VAL A 472 29.17 0.42 4.47
C VAL A 472 29.71 1.82 4.79
N PRO A 473 30.69 1.97 5.68
CA PRO A 473 31.20 3.29 6.05
C PRO A 473 31.71 4.07 4.83
N LYS A 474 31.55 5.38 4.85
CA LYS A 474 32.06 6.27 3.80
C LYS A 474 33.56 6.12 3.63
N GLY A 475 34.02 6.05 2.38
CA GLY A 475 35.44 5.85 2.06
C GLY A 475 35.94 4.43 2.26
N THR A 476 35.07 3.43 2.50
CA THR A 476 35.47 2.03 2.57
C THR A 476 36.08 1.59 1.22
N PRO A 477 37.32 1.07 1.20
CA PRO A 477 37.93 0.68 -0.05
C PRO A 477 37.17 -0.42 -0.80
N LYS A 478 37.16 -0.35 -2.13
CA LYS A 478 36.63 -1.42 -3.00
C LYS A 478 37.20 -2.78 -2.63
N GLY A 479 36.36 -3.81 -2.61
CA GLY A 479 36.77 -5.20 -2.38
C GLY A 479 35.69 -6.07 -1.80
N ILE A 480 36.05 -7.32 -1.54
CA ILE A 480 35.17 -8.31 -0.92
C ILE A 480 35.54 -8.44 0.56
N TYR A 481 34.58 -8.18 1.43
CA TYR A 481 34.69 -8.25 2.88
C TYR A 481 33.97 -9.50 3.38
N ARG A 482 34.63 -10.33 4.18
CA ARG A 482 34.12 -11.60 4.69
C ARG A 482 34.12 -11.66 6.21
N GLY A 483 33.09 -12.28 6.75
CA GLY A 483 32.92 -12.59 8.16
C GLY A 483 31.78 -13.57 8.35
N GLU A 484 31.21 -13.60 9.54
CA GLU A 484 30.16 -14.55 9.88
C GLU A 484 29.08 -13.91 10.77
N LEU A 485 27.88 -14.45 10.70
CA LEU A 485 26.82 -14.29 11.67
C LEU A 485 26.81 -15.53 12.57
N LYS A 486 26.69 -15.34 13.88
CA LYS A 486 26.52 -16.43 14.85
C LYS A 486 25.06 -16.53 15.26
N VAL A 487 24.46 -17.67 15.03
CA VAL A 487 23.08 -18.00 15.42
C VAL A 487 23.15 -18.84 16.70
N PHE A 488 22.57 -18.32 17.77
CA PHE A 488 22.41 -19.01 19.05
C PHE A 488 20.93 -19.38 19.19
N ALA A 489 20.65 -20.67 19.29
CA ALA A 489 19.32 -21.25 19.42
C ALA A 489 19.32 -22.24 20.59
N ASP A 490 18.89 -21.81 21.77
CA ASP A 490 19.08 -22.51 23.04
C ASP A 490 20.58 -22.92 23.23
N ASP A 491 20.87 -24.19 23.30
CA ASP A 491 22.25 -24.73 23.45
C ASP A 491 23.01 -24.88 22.12
N ILE A 492 22.37 -24.55 21.00
CA ILE A 492 22.95 -24.69 19.66
C ILE A 492 23.59 -23.37 19.22
N CYS A 493 24.85 -23.46 18.73
CA CYS A 493 25.49 -22.35 18.04
C CYS A 493 25.84 -22.75 16.61
N ARG A 494 25.52 -21.90 15.64
CA ARG A 494 25.87 -22.08 14.22
C ARG A 494 26.47 -20.81 13.65
N SER A 495 27.41 -20.97 12.72
CA SER A 495 28.01 -19.88 11.96
C SER A 495 27.41 -19.85 10.54
N VAL A 496 27.02 -18.66 10.09
CA VAL A 496 26.55 -18.39 8.72
C VAL A 496 27.51 -17.40 8.08
N PRO A 497 28.20 -17.74 6.98
CA PRO A 497 29.08 -16.81 6.29
C PRO A 497 28.33 -15.59 5.74
N LEU A 498 28.92 -14.40 5.92
CA LEU A 498 28.44 -13.13 5.35
C LEU A 498 29.55 -12.54 4.48
N GLU A 499 29.24 -12.28 3.22
CA GLU A 499 30.11 -11.64 2.24
C GLU A 499 29.51 -10.31 1.78
N VAL A 500 30.31 -9.24 1.84
CA VAL A 500 29.93 -7.91 1.39
C VAL A 500 30.88 -7.47 0.28
N GLU A 501 30.38 -7.28 -0.92
CA GLU A 501 31.11 -6.67 -2.00
C GLU A 501 30.91 -5.14 -1.99
N VAL A 502 32.00 -4.39 -1.79
CA VAL A 502 31.99 -2.93 -1.81
C VAL A 502 32.44 -2.44 -3.18
N PHE A 503 31.59 -1.64 -3.84
CA PHE A 503 31.89 -1.00 -5.11
C PHE A 503 32.89 0.16 -4.97
N GLY A 504 33.60 0.51 -6.05
CA GLY A 504 34.68 1.49 -6.07
C GLY A 504 34.22 2.96 -6.08
N PHE A 505 33.12 3.29 -5.40
CA PHE A 505 32.63 4.66 -5.26
C PHE A 505 31.78 4.84 -4.01
N ASP A 506 31.63 6.10 -3.59
CA ASP A 506 30.77 6.49 -2.47
C ASP A 506 29.45 7.05 -3.00
N LEU A 507 28.35 6.77 -2.32
CA LEU A 507 27.13 7.56 -2.41
C LEU A 507 27.31 8.92 -1.72
N PRO A 508 26.68 9.99 -2.20
CA PRO A 508 26.75 11.29 -1.53
C PRO A 508 25.97 11.26 -0.21
N ASP A 509 26.29 12.17 0.71
CA ASP A 509 25.54 12.32 1.95
C ASP A 509 24.11 12.83 1.70
N ARG A 510 23.97 13.71 0.68
CA ARG A 510 22.67 14.26 0.26
C ARG A 510 22.26 13.64 -1.04
N MET A 511 21.11 12.94 -1.04
CA MET A 511 20.56 12.26 -2.21
C MET A 511 19.99 13.23 -3.24
N THR A 512 19.95 12.79 -4.49
CA THR A 512 19.36 13.55 -5.61
C THR A 512 17.83 13.52 -5.57
N LEU A 513 17.23 12.34 -5.30
CA LEU A 513 15.79 12.22 -5.12
C LEU A 513 15.35 12.94 -3.85
N ARG A 514 14.35 13.80 -3.94
CA ARG A 514 13.76 14.48 -2.78
C ARG A 514 12.67 13.61 -2.17
N ALA A 515 12.79 13.32 -0.87
CA ALA A 515 11.86 12.45 -0.15
C ALA A 515 11.33 13.14 1.12
N PRO A 516 10.46 14.15 1.00
CA PRO A 516 9.89 14.81 2.17
C PRO A 516 8.76 13.97 2.77
N PHE A 517 8.94 13.54 4.03
CA PHE A 517 7.92 12.82 4.80
C PHE A 517 7.44 13.67 5.97
N GLY A 518 6.13 13.70 6.17
CA GLY A 518 5.52 14.41 7.29
C GLY A 518 5.85 13.77 8.62
N LEU A 519 6.18 14.60 9.62
CA LEU A 519 6.42 14.19 11.00
C LEU A 519 5.55 15.02 11.94
N HIS A 520 4.94 14.38 12.95
CA HIS A 520 4.03 15.03 13.88
C HIS A 520 4.59 15.05 15.31
N PRO A 521 5.37 16.08 15.71
CA PRO A 521 6.02 16.10 17.03
C PRO A 521 5.10 15.85 18.21
N GLY A 522 3.86 16.35 18.14
CA GLY A 522 2.87 16.13 19.20
C GLY A 522 2.52 14.65 19.42
N ARG A 523 2.58 13.83 18.35
CA ARG A 523 2.37 12.38 18.46
C ARG A 523 3.58 11.71 19.07
N LEU A 524 4.79 12.08 18.66
CA LEU A 524 6.02 11.59 19.29
C LEU A 524 5.97 11.83 20.80
N TYR A 525 5.61 13.05 21.21
CA TYR A 525 5.54 13.42 22.63
C TYR A 525 4.44 12.67 23.39
N SER A 526 3.32 12.35 22.77
CA SER A 526 2.27 11.57 23.40
C SER A 526 2.69 10.14 23.71
N TYR A 527 3.61 9.57 22.92
CA TYR A 527 4.17 8.25 23.15
C TYR A 527 5.38 8.29 24.11
N HIS A 528 6.34 9.17 23.87
CA HIS A 528 7.58 9.26 24.63
C HIS A 528 7.48 9.91 26.02
N LYS A 529 6.40 10.66 26.30
CA LYS A 529 6.17 11.37 27.59
C LYS A 529 7.31 12.29 28.02
N PRO A 530 7.77 13.25 27.18
CA PRO A 530 8.82 14.21 27.57
C PRO A 530 8.37 15.07 28.74
N ARG A 531 9.27 15.38 29.68
CA ARG A 531 8.99 16.16 30.87
C ARG A 531 9.27 17.66 30.68
N ASN A 532 10.11 18.02 29.71
CA ASN A 532 10.55 19.38 29.44
C ASN A 532 10.95 19.56 27.96
N ASP A 533 11.33 20.77 27.60
CA ASP A 533 11.67 21.08 26.20
C ASP A 533 12.99 20.43 25.75
N THR A 534 13.95 20.20 26.66
CA THR A 534 15.17 19.46 26.34
C THR A 534 14.86 18.02 25.97
N ASP A 535 13.95 17.36 26.69
CA ASP A 535 13.48 16.02 26.35
C ASP A 535 12.80 16.01 24.96
N LYS A 536 11.97 17.03 24.67
CA LYS A 536 11.31 17.19 23.37
C LYS A 536 12.32 17.37 22.24
N ASP A 537 13.34 18.20 22.43
CA ASP A 537 14.38 18.44 21.44
C ASP A 537 15.16 17.16 21.18
N ARG A 538 15.56 16.42 22.23
CA ARG A 538 16.26 15.15 22.11
C ARG A 538 15.43 14.10 21.35
N ILE A 539 14.15 13.95 21.69
CA ILE A 539 13.26 13.02 21.03
C ILE A 539 13.12 13.40 19.54
N ARG A 540 12.91 14.69 19.26
CA ARG A 540 12.77 15.16 17.88
C ARG A 540 14.02 14.91 17.03
N GLU A 541 15.20 15.20 17.58
CA GLU A 541 16.48 14.94 16.90
C GLU A 541 16.69 13.45 16.61
N MET A 542 16.30 12.57 17.53
CA MET A 542 16.37 11.12 17.34
C MET A 542 15.56 10.68 16.12
N TYR A 543 14.34 11.20 15.93
CA TYR A 543 13.53 10.90 14.74
C TYR A 543 14.05 11.54 13.47
N ILE A 544 14.61 12.74 13.53
CA ILE A 544 15.27 13.37 12.37
C ILE A 544 16.47 12.53 11.94
N LYS A 545 17.31 12.09 12.89
CA LYS A 545 18.43 11.18 12.63
C LYS A 545 17.94 9.88 11.96
N PHE A 546 16.95 9.22 12.56
CA PHE A 546 16.39 7.98 12.04
C PHE A 546 15.90 8.15 10.58
N LEU A 547 15.14 9.17 10.29
CA LEU A 547 14.66 9.45 8.93
C LEU A 547 15.81 9.75 7.96
N SER A 548 16.82 10.49 8.40
CA SER A 548 18.01 10.76 7.61
C SER A 548 18.80 9.50 7.25
N GLU A 549 18.95 8.56 8.19
CA GLU A 549 19.56 7.25 7.94
C GLU A 549 18.78 6.44 6.89
N HIS A 550 17.49 6.75 6.72
CA HIS A 550 16.64 6.20 5.66
C HIS A 550 16.49 7.13 4.43
N ARG A 551 17.40 8.12 4.27
CA ARG A 551 17.43 9.07 3.14
C ARG A 551 16.17 9.92 3.00
N ILE A 552 15.43 10.14 4.09
CA ILE A 552 14.17 10.87 4.17
C ILE A 552 14.40 12.23 4.84
N THR A 553 13.79 13.28 4.28
CA THR A 553 13.78 14.62 4.88
C THR A 553 12.47 14.84 5.62
N PRO A 554 12.46 15.03 6.96
CA PRO A 554 11.21 15.32 7.66
C PRO A 554 10.69 16.73 7.36
N PHE A 555 9.37 16.86 7.28
CA PHE A 555 8.68 18.14 7.34
C PHE A 555 7.54 18.12 8.36
N TYR A 556 7.12 19.29 8.81
CA TYR A 556 6.05 19.39 9.81
C TYR A 556 4.75 19.93 9.21
N TRP A 557 3.64 19.31 9.58
CA TRP A 557 2.33 19.91 9.38
C TRP A 557 2.09 20.97 10.48
N GLY A 558 1.53 22.10 10.09
CA GLY A 558 1.30 23.20 11.02
C GLY A 558 2.50 24.11 11.20
N ARG A 559 2.39 25.07 12.12
CA ARG A 559 3.30 26.21 12.22
C ARG A 559 4.06 26.26 13.56
N GLN A 560 4.19 25.15 14.26
CA GLN A 560 4.78 25.11 15.60
C GLN A 560 6.24 25.57 15.63
N ILE A 561 7.00 25.32 14.55
CA ILE A 561 8.43 25.64 14.40
C ILE A 561 8.63 26.69 13.29
N PHE A 562 7.58 27.29 12.77
CA PHE A 562 7.63 28.21 11.65
C PHE A 562 8.07 29.64 12.09
N PRO A 563 8.80 30.41 11.26
CA PRO A 563 9.19 31.80 11.59
C PRO A 563 8.01 32.69 11.91
N LYS A 564 8.15 33.56 12.92
CA LYS A 564 7.09 34.44 13.37
C LYS A 564 7.31 35.86 12.85
N ALA A 565 6.36 36.35 12.06
CA ALA A 565 6.36 37.72 11.56
C ALA A 565 5.68 38.68 12.55
N ARG A 566 6.21 39.92 12.62
CA ARG A 566 5.65 41.05 13.37
C ARG A 566 5.75 42.31 12.53
N VAL A 567 4.75 43.17 12.66
CA VAL A 567 4.74 44.48 11.99
C VAL A 567 5.07 45.57 12.99
N LYS A 568 6.12 46.35 12.70
CA LYS A 568 6.44 47.62 13.40
C LYS A 568 5.76 48.80 12.72
N ASN A 569 5.35 49.76 13.52
CA ASN A 569 4.69 50.99 13.04
C ASN A 569 3.44 50.74 12.20
N ALA A 570 2.62 49.78 12.60
CA ALA A 570 1.43 49.31 11.86
C ALA A 570 0.44 50.44 11.49
N ASN A 571 0.43 51.52 12.26
CA ASN A 571 -0.46 52.69 12.04
C ASN A 571 0.12 53.73 11.04
N ASN A 572 1.34 53.57 10.56
CA ASN A 572 1.99 54.46 9.60
C ASN A 572 2.57 53.67 8.43
N ILE A 573 1.82 53.62 7.35
CA ILE A 573 2.20 52.83 6.16
C ILE A 573 3.60 53.24 5.65
N ALA A 574 3.98 54.51 5.69
CA ALA A 574 5.27 54.97 5.19
C ALA A 574 6.46 54.45 6.04
N LYS A 575 6.25 54.26 7.36
CA LYS A 575 7.29 53.82 8.31
C LYS A 575 7.12 52.37 8.71
N MET A 576 6.12 51.69 8.20
CA MET A 576 5.81 50.31 8.51
C MET A 576 6.92 49.38 7.99
N SER A 577 7.32 48.42 8.82
CA SER A 577 8.28 47.36 8.46
C SER A 577 7.90 46.04 9.07
N VAL A 578 8.31 44.95 8.41
CA VAL A 578 8.12 43.55 8.86
C VAL A 578 9.41 43.03 9.49
N GLU A 579 9.31 42.50 10.67
CA GLU A 579 10.39 41.73 11.30
C GLU A 579 9.99 40.26 11.35
N ILE A 580 10.93 39.36 11.08
CA ILE A 580 10.72 37.92 11.11
C ILE A 580 11.71 37.33 12.09
N ASP A 581 11.22 36.58 13.08
CA ASP A 581 12.06 35.82 13.99
C ASP A 581 12.26 34.42 13.45
N PHE A 582 13.45 34.16 12.92
CA PHE A 582 13.87 32.88 12.38
C PHE A 582 14.57 31.98 13.41
N SER A 583 14.83 32.45 14.63
CA SER A 583 15.78 31.81 15.55
C SER A 583 15.49 30.35 15.90
N SER A 584 14.26 29.98 16.12
CA SER A 584 13.87 28.60 16.38
C SER A 584 13.85 27.75 15.11
N TRP A 585 13.36 28.35 14.01
CA TRP A 585 13.31 27.70 12.70
C TRP A 585 14.71 27.42 12.15
N ASP A 586 15.63 28.37 12.28
CA ASP A 586 17.03 28.22 11.87
C ASP A 586 17.73 27.04 12.57
N ARG A 587 17.51 26.88 13.87
CA ARG A 587 18.08 25.72 14.60
C ARG A 587 17.58 24.41 14.02
N GLU A 588 16.30 24.32 13.76
CA GLU A 588 15.68 23.11 13.21
C GLU A 588 16.13 22.85 11.77
N MET A 589 16.13 23.87 10.91
CA MET A 589 16.56 23.70 9.53
C MET A 589 18.04 23.41 9.42
N ALA A 590 18.89 24.03 10.27
CA ALA A 590 20.31 23.70 10.34
C ALA A 590 20.55 22.24 10.73
N MET A 591 19.72 21.69 11.63
CA MET A 591 19.78 20.29 12.01
C MET A 591 19.38 19.42 10.81
N ILE A 592 18.22 19.65 10.20
CA ILE A 592 17.73 18.84 9.10
C ILE A 592 18.62 18.94 7.85
N ILE A 593 18.98 20.15 7.44
CA ILE A 593 19.65 20.39 6.15
C ILE A 593 21.17 20.26 6.25
N ASN A 594 21.77 20.86 7.28
CA ASN A 594 23.23 20.92 7.35
C ASN A 594 23.83 19.73 8.09
N LYS A 595 23.21 19.29 9.22
CA LYS A 595 23.72 18.16 10.01
C LYS A 595 23.30 16.81 9.42
N TYR A 596 22.05 16.69 8.99
CA TYR A 596 21.47 15.44 8.54
C TYR A 596 21.18 15.38 7.02
N HIS A 597 21.74 16.32 6.25
CA HIS A 597 21.77 16.34 4.79
C HIS A 597 20.40 16.25 4.10
N GLY A 598 19.34 16.72 4.75
CA GLY A 598 18.00 16.82 4.12
C GLY A 598 18.02 17.71 2.88
N ASN A 599 17.11 17.47 1.95
CA ASN A 599 17.08 18.12 0.63
C ASN A 599 15.71 18.71 0.25
N ALA A 600 14.83 18.94 1.23
CA ALA A 600 13.49 19.49 1.01
C ALA A 600 13.06 20.33 2.21
N ILE A 601 12.68 21.60 1.97
CA ILE A 601 12.15 22.53 2.98
C ILE A 601 10.76 22.98 2.57
N LYS A 602 9.76 22.48 3.24
CA LYS A 602 8.38 22.93 3.07
C LYS A 602 8.19 24.32 3.67
N ILE A 603 7.76 25.27 2.86
CA ILE A 603 7.38 26.61 3.28
C ILE A 603 5.86 26.75 3.25
N THR A 604 5.29 27.22 4.36
CA THR A 604 3.86 27.56 4.46
C THR A 604 3.74 29.04 4.82
N PRO A 605 3.72 29.96 3.83
CA PRO A 605 3.75 31.40 4.07
C PRO A 605 2.58 31.88 4.94
N GLU A 606 2.85 32.86 5.81
CA GLU A 606 1.78 33.61 6.45
C GLU A 606 1.03 34.46 5.44
N GLY A 607 -0.19 34.77 5.75
CA GLY A 607 -0.98 35.74 4.99
C GLY A 607 -1.85 35.17 3.89
N LEU A 608 -1.58 33.96 3.43
CA LEU A 608 -2.34 33.37 2.32
C LEU A 608 -3.69 32.78 2.75
N GLY A 609 -4.03 32.83 4.05
CA GLY A 609 -5.10 32.06 4.62
C GLY A 609 -4.60 30.67 4.95
N GLY A 610 -5.23 29.66 4.55
CA GLY A 610 -4.73 28.30 4.71
C GLY A 610 -5.84 27.31 4.81
N GLY A 611 -5.43 26.09 5.11
CA GLY A 611 -6.34 24.99 5.26
C GLY A 611 -6.22 24.00 4.12
N ASN A 612 -7.24 23.22 4.02
CA ASN A 612 -7.51 22.29 2.93
C ASN A 612 -8.91 22.59 2.39
N GLN A 613 -9.39 21.75 1.50
CA GLN A 613 -10.73 21.83 0.91
C GLN A 613 -11.87 21.96 1.94
N ASP A 614 -11.71 21.44 3.16
CA ASP A 614 -12.75 21.37 4.18
C ASP A 614 -12.59 22.43 5.30
N ASN A 615 -11.41 23.10 5.36
CA ASN A 615 -11.09 24.01 6.45
C ASN A 615 -10.24 25.19 5.96
N ARG A 616 -10.90 26.28 5.57
CA ARG A 616 -10.26 27.52 5.14
C ARG A 616 -10.13 28.51 6.29
N HIS A 617 -8.94 29.07 6.44
CA HIS A 617 -8.68 30.16 7.37
C HIS A 617 -8.70 31.51 6.68
N SER A 618 -8.99 32.58 7.43
CA SER A 618 -9.00 33.95 6.91
C SER A 618 -7.62 34.34 6.34
N VAL A 619 -7.66 35.09 5.25
CA VAL A 619 -6.46 35.61 4.58
C VAL A 619 -5.99 36.85 5.31
N GLN A 620 -5.06 36.66 6.25
CA GLN A 620 -4.49 37.74 7.04
C GLN A 620 -3.03 37.50 7.42
N ILE A 621 -2.26 38.56 7.55
CA ILE A 621 -0.89 38.51 8.06
C ILE A 621 -0.71 39.53 9.18
N CYS A 622 -0.19 39.09 10.34
CA CYS A 622 -0.01 39.94 11.52
C CYS A 622 -1.29 40.71 11.94
N GLY A 623 -2.46 40.10 11.77
CA GLY A 623 -3.75 40.70 12.07
C GLY A 623 -4.27 41.70 11.00
N VAL A 624 -3.60 41.79 9.84
CA VAL A 624 -4.02 42.65 8.72
C VAL A 624 -4.63 41.77 7.64
N GLU A 625 -5.92 41.96 7.35
CA GLU A 625 -6.67 41.19 6.38
C GLU A 625 -6.38 41.58 4.92
N ARG A 626 -6.57 40.67 3.98
CA ARG A 626 -6.55 40.96 2.54
C ARG A 626 -7.64 41.98 2.21
N GLY A 627 -7.27 43.02 1.47
CA GLY A 627 -8.14 44.19 1.20
C GLY A 627 -7.77 45.42 2.01
N ASP A 628 -7.09 45.29 3.12
CA ASP A 628 -6.46 46.40 3.79
C ASP A 628 -5.24 46.91 2.97
N PRO A 629 -5.08 48.22 2.73
CA PRO A 629 -3.93 48.77 1.97
C PRO A 629 -2.56 48.37 2.51
N ARG A 630 -2.46 47.99 3.80
CA ARG A 630 -1.25 47.54 4.45
C ARG A 630 -0.87 46.10 4.06
N TYR A 631 -1.84 45.27 3.71
CA TYR A 631 -1.64 43.83 3.46
C TYR A 631 -0.61 43.58 2.35
N GLU A 632 -0.78 44.23 1.19
CA GLU A 632 0.14 44.04 0.05
C GLU A 632 1.59 44.43 0.39
N ARG A 633 1.78 45.51 1.13
CA ARG A 633 3.11 45.93 1.56
C ARG A 633 3.73 44.97 2.54
N ILE A 634 2.95 44.45 3.52
CA ILE A 634 3.42 43.45 4.50
C ILE A 634 3.80 42.16 3.78
N MET A 635 2.94 41.65 2.88
CA MET A 635 3.21 40.44 2.13
C MET A 635 4.47 40.55 1.27
N LYS A 636 4.63 41.67 0.57
CA LYS A 636 5.84 41.92 -0.21
C LYS A 636 7.10 41.84 0.68
N GLU A 637 7.18 42.68 1.72
CA GLU A 637 8.35 42.74 2.58
C GLU A 637 8.61 41.42 3.31
N TYR A 638 7.54 40.69 3.72
CA TYR A 638 7.63 39.38 4.35
C TYR A 638 8.25 38.35 3.42
N LEU A 639 7.74 38.19 2.22
CA LEU A 639 8.22 37.19 1.27
C LEU A 639 9.61 37.48 0.76
N GLU A 640 9.92 38.77 0.46
CA GLU A 640 11.27 39.20 0.05
C GLU A 640 12.31 38.91 1.14
N LYS A 641 12.01 39.24 2.40
CA LYS A 641 12.88 38.92 3.55
C LYS A 641 13.06 37.44 3.76
N PHE A 642 12.01 36.67 3.56
CA PHE A 642 12.07 35.20 3.69
C PHE A 642 13.00 34.59 2.64
N VAL A 643 12.86 34.99 1.38
CA VAL A 643 13.74 34.51 0.30
C VAL A 643 15.20 34.97 0.53
N LEU A 644 15.41 36.22 0.96
CA LEU A 644 16.76 36.70 1.29
C LEU A 644 17.41 35.83 2.38
N HIS A 645 16.67 35.54 3.44
CA HIS A 645 17.14 34.65 4.53
C HIS A 645 17.49 33.24 4.05
N LEU A 646 16.63 32.63 3.23
CA LEU A 646 16.92 31.32 2.63
C LEU A 646 18.21 31.35 1.79
N ARG A 647 18.43 32.43 1.03
CA ARG A 647 19.63 32.61 0.21
C ARG A 647 20.87 32.77 1.08
N GLU A 648 20.80 33.58 2.12
CA GLU A 648 21.90 33.79 3.07
C GLU A 648 22.32 32.52 3.79
N LYS A 649 21.37 31.62 4.06
CA LYS A 649 21.61 30.29 4.68
C LYS A 649 22.06 29.22 3.69
N GLY A 650 21.99 29.48 2.37
CA GLY A 650 22.25 28.49 1.33
C GLY A 650 21.14 27.40 1.26
N TRP A 651 19.91 27.72 1.66
CA TRP A 651 18.80 26.80 1.73
C TRP A 651 17.74 26.97 0.63
N LEU A 652 17.88 28.02 -0.19
CA LEU A 652 16.84 28.37 -1.19
C LEU A 652 16.60 27.24 -2.19
N GLU A 653 17.63 26.52 -2.61
CA GLU A 653 17.52 25.41 -3.56
C GLU A 653 16.69 24.24 -3.05
N TYR A 654 16.56 24.08 -1.72
CA TYR A 654 15.78 23.00 -1.09
C TYR A 654 14.35 23.43 -0.80
N ALA A 655 14.05 24.73 -0.84
CA ALA A 655 12.78 25.29 -0.42
C ALA A 655 11.70 25.19 -1.51
N PHE A 656 10.47 24.90 -1.10
CA PHE A 656 9.27 24.95 -1.93
C PHE A 656 8.07 25.37 -1.11
N VAL A 657 7.11 26.04 -1.73
CA VAL A 657 5.84 26.42 -1.09
C VAL A 657 4.85 25.29 -1.22
N PHE A 658 4.42 24.75 -0.10
CA PHE A 658 3.28 23.83 -0.02
C PHE A 658 2.34 24.34 1.08
N TRP A 659 1.29 24.99 0.64
CA TRP A 659 0.41 25.77 1.51
C TRP A 659 -1.03 25.24 1.54
N PHE A 660 -1.54 24.77 0.41
CA PHE A 660 -2.89 24.24 0.27
C PHE A 660 -2.84 22.81 -0.25
N ASP A 661 -3.64 21.92 0.35
CA ASP A 661 -3.64 20.48 0.08
C ASP A 661 -4.88 20.09 -0.72
N GLU A 662 -4.71 19.29 -1.78
CA GLU A 662 -5.74 18.67 -2.61
C GLU A 662 -6.91 19.60 -2.97
N PRO A 663 -6.68 20.77 -3.62
CA PRO A 663 -7.75 21.68 -3.97
C PRO A 663 -8.73 21.07 -4.98
N ARG A 664 -10.02 21.36 -4.80
CA ARG A 664 -11.09 21.04 -5.75
C ARG A 664 -11.47 22.27 -6.56
N GLY A 665 -12.29 22.13 -7.62
CA GLY A 665 -12.67 23.22 -8.50
C GLY A 665 -13.12 24.49 -7.79
N GLN A 666 -13.86 24.37 -6.69
CA GLN A 666 -14.31 25.50 -5.84
C GLN A 666 -13.17 26.22 -5.12
N ASP A 667 -11.98 25.64 -5.06
CA ASP A 667 -10.81 26.19 -4.37
C ASP A 667 -9.83 26.88 -5.32
N TYR A 668 -9.97 26.67 -6.64
CA TYR A 668 -8.95 27.08 -7.61
C TYR A 668 -8.71 28.59 -7.62
N ASP A 669 -9.75 29.41 -7.57
CA ASP A 669 -9.60 30.88 -7.50
C ASP A 669 -8.85 31.30 -6.23
N PHE A 670 -9.18 30.70 -5.09
CA PHE A 670 -8.53 30.99 -3.83
C PHE A 670 -7.05 30.59 -3.85
N VAL A 671 -6.75 29.40 -4.35
CA VAL A 671 -5.38 28.88 -4.47
C VAL A 671 -4.58 29.70 -5.48
N SER A 672 -5.16 29.98 -6.64
CA SER A 672 -4.52 30.81 -7.68
C SER A 672 -4.18 32.20 -7.14
N ALA A 673 -5.09 32.86 -6.43
CA ALA A 673 -4.85 34.17 -5.84
C ALA A 673 -3.72 34.18 -4.79
N GLY A 674 -3.66 33.11 -3.97
CA GLY A 674 -2.58 32.94 -2.97
C GLY A 674 -1.22 32.70 -3.64
N MET A 675 -1.18 31.75 -4.58
CA MET A 675 0.08 31.40 -5.29
C MET A 675 0.56 32.54 -6.23
N ALA A 676 -0.36 33.32 -6.80
CA ALA A 676 -0.01 34.54 -7.54
C ALA A 676 0.70 35.56 -6.65
N THR A 677 0.29 35.69 -5.38
CA THR A 677 0.98 36.54 -4.40
C THR A 677 2.41 36.06 -4.15
N VAL A 678 2.61 34.76 -4.00
CA VAL A 678 3.95 34.16 -3.86
C VAL A 678 4.76 34.40 -5.13
N LYS A 679 4.20 34.12 -6.32
CA LYS A 679 4.87 34.32 -7.62
C LYS A 679 5.32 35.77 -7.80
N LYS A 680 4.51 36.72 -7.35
CA LYS A 680 4.79 38.17 -7.48
C LYS A 680 5.96 38.65 -6.60
N TYR A 681 6.07 38.16 -5.36
CA TYR A 681 7.01 38.67 -4.36
C TYR A 681 8.14 37.71 -3.98
N ALA A 682 8.02 36.42 -4.35
CA ALA A 682 9.03 35.39 -4.14
C ALA A 682 9.06 34.43 -5.34
N PRO A 683 9.34 34.91 -6.56
CA PRO A 683 9.27 34.10 -7.79
C PRO A 683 10.23 32.91 -7.79
N GLU A 684 11.30 32.97 -7.02
CA GLU A 684 12.31 31.92 -6.90
C GLU A 684 11.80 30.69 -6.09
N LEU A 685 10.74 30.85 -5.30
CA LEU A 685 10.17 29.72 -4.54
C LEU A 685 9.24 28.90 -5.43
N PRO A 686 9.55 27.61 -5.72
CA PRO A 686 8.62 26.71 -6.39
C PRO A 686 7.30 26.59 -5.63
N ARG A 687 6.18 26.62 -6.36
CA ARG A 687 4.82 26.60 -5.80
C ARG A 687 4.19 25.24 -6.08
N MET A 688 4.14 24.40 -5.06
CA MET A 688 3.64 23.03 -5.14
C MET A 688 2.15 22.95 -4.80
N ILE A 689 1.48 22.03 -5.50
CA ILE A 689 0.12 21.60 -5.19
C ILE A 689 0.01 20.08 -5.28
N THR A 690 -0.72 19.47 -4.36
CA THR A 690 -1.04 18.04 -4.33
C THR A 690 -2.23 17.75 -5.23
N ASN A 691 -2.01 17.88 -6.54
CA ASN A 691 -3.02 17.62 -7.56
C ASN A 691 -2.38 17.31 -8.91
N ILE A 692 -3.21 16.79 -9.83
CA ILE A 692 -2.83 16.68 -11.24
C ILE A 692 -2.58 18.08 -11.84
N CYS A 693 -1.98 18.13 -13.01
CA CYS A 693 -1.84 19.38 -13.76
C CYS A 693 -3.23 19.91 -14.16
N ILE A 694 -3.61 21.07 -13.66
CA ILE A 694 -4.92 21.70 -13.84
C ILE A 694 -4.75 23.03 -14.58
N GLY A 695 -5.49 23.21 -15.68
CA GLY A 695 -5.40 24.37 -16.54
C GLY A 695 -5.58 25.71 -15.82
N GLU A 696 -6.55 25.79 -14.92
CA GLU A 696 -6.90 26.97 -14.13
C GLU A 696 -5.79 27.41 -13.15
N LEU A 697 -4.90 26.50 -12.79
CA LEU A 697 -3.79 26.75 -11.86
C LEU A 697 -2.43 26.92 -12.55
N MET A 698 -2.35 26.64 -13.87
CA MET A 698 -1.07 26.62 -14.60
C MET A 698 -0.28 27.93 -14.53
N ASP A 699 -0.96 29.08 -14.45
CA ASP A 699 -0.29 30.38 -14.38
C ASP A 699 0.41 30.67 -13.05
N THR A 700 0.02 29.94 -11.99
CA THR A 700 0.48 30.20 -10.62
C THR A 700 1.22 29.04 -9.97
N ILE A 701 1.06 27.83 -10.48
CA ILE A 701 1.74 26.61 -10.04
C ILE A 701 2.84 26.23 -11.02
N ASP A 702 3.95 25.77 -10.50
CA ASP A 702 5.12 25.28 -11.24
C ASP A 702 5.71 23.99 -10.68
N MET A 703 5.02 23.41 -9.67
CA MET A 703 5.39 22.15 -9.07
C MET A 703 4.13 21.34 -8.78
N TRP A 704 3.99 20.24 -9.48
CA TRP A 704 2.80 19.38 -9.42
C TRP A 704 3.12 18.09 -8.68
N CYS A 705 2.22 17.68 -7.80
CA CYS A 705 2.38 16.49 -6.98
C CYS A 705 1.06 15.67 -6.93
N PRO A 706 0.68 14.98 -8.02
CA PRO A 706 -0.48 14.09 -8.02
C PRO A 706 -0.24 12.83 -7.21
N MET A 707 -1.30 12.13 -6.82
CA MET A 707 -1.18 10.71 -6.47
C MET A 707 -0.64 9.92 -7.66
N VAL A 708 0.16 8.89 -7.41
CA VAL A 708 0.84 8.08 -8.44
C VAL A 708 -0.15 7.60 -9.53
N GLN A 709 -1.31 7.07 -9.15
CA GLN A 709 -2.32 6.59 -10.11
C GLN A 709 -3.00 7.68 -10.93
N ASN A 710 -2.86 8.94 -10.55
CA ASN A 710 -3.51 10.08 -11.19
C ASN A 710 -2.57 10.89 -12.09
N LEU A 711 -1.39 10.39 -12.39
CA LEU A 711 -0.49 11.03 -13.35
C LEU A 711 -1.16 11.10 -14.72
N HIS A 712 -1.52 12.29 -15.15
CA HIS A 712 -2.31 12.52 -16.36
C HIS A 712 -1.40 12.95 -17.51
N VAL A 713 -1.03 12.01 -18.36
CA VAL A 713 -0.02 12.15 -19.40
C VAL A 713 -0.20 13.37 -20.35
N PRO A 714 -1.38 13.70 -20.91
CA PRO A 714 -1.47 14.85 -21.83
C PRO A 714 -1.17 16.19 -21.19
N MET A 715 -1.74 16.47 -20.03
CA MET A 715 -1.54 17.74 -19.32
C MET A 715 -0.15 17.82 -18.68
N GLU A 716 0.34 16.71 -18.13
CA GLU A 716 1.68 16.58 -17.58
C GLU A 716 2.76 16.91 -18.61
N GLN A 717 2.65 16.43 -19.85
CA GLN A 717 3.58 16.78 -20.93
C GLN A 717 3.60 18.30 -21.21
N SER A 718 2.45 18.97 -21.14
CA SER A 718 2.36 20.42 -21.31
C SER A 718 3.06 21.15 -20.16
N CYS A 719 2.89 20.71 -18.93
CA CYS A 719 3.57 21.26 -17.77
C CYS A 719 5.10 21.05 -17.86
N ARG A 720 5.56 19.86 -18.24
CA ARG A 720 6.99 19.57 -18.43
C ARG A 720 7.63 20.42 -19.54
N LYS A 721 6.92 20.64 -20.65
CA LYS A 721 7.40 21.52 -21.73
C LYS A 721 7.57 22.98 -21.26
N ARG A 722 6.78 23.40 -20.29
CA ARG A 722 6.89 24.72 -19.65
C ARG A 722 8.06 24.79 -18.65
N GLY A 723 8.62 23.67 -18.24
CA GLY A 723 9.71 23.55 -17.27
C GLY A 723 9.24 23.28 -15.83
N ASP A 724 8.00 22.87 -15.64
CA ASP A 724 7.46 22.56 -14.33
C ASP A 724 8.10 21.31 -13.72
N THR A 725 8.19 21.31 -12.40
CA THR A 725 8.68 20.18 -11.62
C THR A 725 7.54 19.19 -11.35
N MET A 726 7.83 17.91 -11.52
CA MET A 726 6.90 16.84 -11.21
C MET A 726 7.39 16.03 -10.00
N TRP A 727 6.56 15.97 -8.99
CA TRP A 727 6.61 15.04 -7.87
C TRP A 727 5.35 14.18 -7.88
N TRP A 728 5.24 13.26 -6.94
CA TRP A 728 4.01 12.51 -6.66
C TRP A 728 3.98 11.99 -5.22
N TYR A 729 2.85 11.44 -4.84
CA TYR A 729 2.68 10.86 -3.51
C TYR A 729 1.83 9.60 -3.55
N ILE A 730 1.94 8.79 -2.51
CA ILE A 730 1.09 7.66 -2.16
C ILE A 730 0.53 7.88 -0.76
N CYS A 731 -0.62 7.27 -0.46
CA CYS A 731 -1.27 7.30 0.85
C CYS A 731 -2.23 6.10 0.98
N CYS A 732 -3.42 6.28 1.54
CA CYS A 732 -4.50 5.28 1.53
C CYS A 732 -4.91 4.82 0.11
N SER A 733 -4.32 5.38 -0.90
CA SER A 733 -4.47 5.05 -2.31
C SER A 733 -3.12 5.27 -3.02
N PRO A 734 -2.77 4.48 -4.02
CA PRO A 734 -3.58 3.45 -4.67
C PRO A 734 -3.76 2.20 -3.79
N ARG A 735 -4.85 1.47 -4.00
CA ARG A 735 -5.16 0.23 -3.28
C ARG A 735 -4.78 -1.03 -4.06
N GLU A 736 -4.72 -0.96 -5.36
CA GLU A 736 -4.19 -1.97 -6.27
C GLU A 736 -2.99 -1.34 -6.97
N ALA A 737 -2.36 -2.02 -7.94
CA ALA A 737 -1.36 -1.34 -8.75
C ALA A 737 -1.83 0.08 -9.15
N PRO A 738 -1.00 1.10 -9.12
CA PRO A 738 0.47 1.09 -8.98
C PRO A 738 0.97 0.81 -7.55
N VAL A 739 2.28 1.00 -7.36
CA VAL A 739 2.96 0.77 -6.07
C VAL A 739 2.20 1.37 -4.88
N GLY A 740 2.16 0.63 -3.78
CA GLY A 740 1.46 1.01 -2.56
C GLY A 740 2.34 0.91 -1.31
N GLU A 741 1.94 1.62 -0.26
CA GLU A 741 2.66 1.65 1.02
C GLU A 741 2.09 0.70 2.08
N HIS A 742 1.17 -0.19 1.70
CA HIS A 742 0.43 -0.98 2.67
C HIS A 742 1.26 -2.17 3.21
N ILE A 743 0.99 -2.53 4.47
CA ILE A 743 1.65 -3.67 5.13
C ILE A 743 1.39 -4.98 4.37
N ASP A 744 0.20 -5.14 3.82
CA ASP A 744 -0.24 -6.32 3.08
C ASP A 744 0.02 -6.24 1.56
N HIS A 745 1.00 -5.42 1.16
CA HIS A 745 1.53 -5.35 -0.20
C HIS A 745 2.93 -5.99 -0.30
N PRO A 746 3.43 -6.28 -1.51
CA PRO A 746 4.78 -6.76 -1.71
C PRO A 746 5.84 -5.82 -1.12
N GLY A 747 6.88 -6.37 -0.53
CA GLY A 747 7.97 -5.56 0.02
C GLY A 747 8.67 -4.70 -1.03
N THR A 748 8.82 -5.24 -2.24
CA THR A 748 9.44 -4.56 -3.38
C THR A 748 8.76 -3.28 -3.82
N ASP A 749 7.47 -3.07 -3.52
CA ASP A 749 6.72 -1.89 -3.95
C ASP A 749 7.42 -0.58 -3.58
N MET A 750 7.92 -0.48 -2.35
CA MET A 750 8.60 0.72 -1.88
C MET A 750 9.94 0.98 -2.57
N ARG A 751 10.67 -0.08 -2.98
CA ARG A 751 11.91 0.03 -3.76
C ARG A 751 11.61 0.37 -5.22
N VAL A 752 10.64 -0.31 -5.83
CA VAL A 752 10.20 -0.07 -7.22
C VAL A 752 9.70 1.37 -7.40
N TRP A 753 9.08 1.95 -6.39
CA TRP A 753 8.59 3.33 -6.44
C TRP A 753 9.70 4.32 -6.84
N ALA A 754 10.91 4.17 -6.31
CA ALA A 754 12.04 5.01 -6.71
C ALA A 754 12.54 4.71 -8.15
N TRP A 755 12.44 3.47 -8.62
CA TRP A 755 12.75 3.10 -10.01
C TRP A 755 11.73 3.72 -10.98
N GLN A 756 10.46 3.75 -10.61
CA GLN A 756 9.42 4.47 -11.36
C GLN A 756 9.67 5.99 -11.34
N ASN A 757 10.11 6.56 -10.20
CA ASN A 757 10.55 7.96 -10.16
C ASN A 757 11.57 8.27 -11.26
N TRP A 758 12.60 7.44 -11.38
CA TRP A 758 13.63 7.64 -12.40
C TRP A 758 13.05 7.53 -13.82
N GLY A 759 12.33 6.47 -14.13
CA GLY A 759 11.77 6.23 -15.46
C GLY A 759 10.74 7.27 -15.89
N GLU A 760 9.89 7.71 -14.97
CA GLU A 760 8.88 8.75 -15.20
C GLU A 760 9.43 10.17 -15.04
N LYS A 761 10.73 10.33 -14.74
CA LYS A 761 11.39 11.62 -14.52
C LYS A 761 10.74 12.44 -13.40
N ILE A 762 10.36 11.76 -12.35
CA ILE A 762 9.83 12.34 -11.12
C ILE A 762 10.99 12.59 -10.15
N THR A 763 11.09 13.82 -9.64
CA THR A 763 12.24 14.25 -8.83
C THR A 763 11.97 14.29 -7.34
N GLY A 764 10.77 13.88 -6.92
CA GLY A 764 10.42 13.82 -5.51
C GLY A 764 9.23 12.92 -5.20
N SER A 765 9.30 12.27 -4.06
CA SER A 765 8.26 11.42 -3.47
C SER A 765 7.82 11.99 -2.14
N LEU A 766 6.59 12.49 -2.08
CA LEU A 766 6.04 13.05 -0.86
C LEU A 766 5.22 12.00 -0.12
N VAL A 767 5.36 11.97 1.21
CA VAL A 767 4.48 11.20 2.11
C VAL A 767 3.88 12.15 3.14
N TRP A 768 2.57 12.13 3.28
CA TRP A 768 1.85 13.07 4.12
C TRP A 768 2.23 12.98 5.60
N VAL A 769 2.49 11.78 6.12
CA VAL A 769 2.95 11.55 7.50
C VAL A 769 3.65 10.19 7.60
N ALA A 770 4.63 10.07 8.49
CA ALA A 770 5.38 8.83 8.71
C ALA A 770 5.13 8.20 10.09
N ASP A 771 4.58 8.95 11.05
CA ASP A 771 4.38 8.57 12.45
C ASP A 771 2.90 8.42 12.85
N TRP A 772 2.04 7.96 11.93
CA TRP A 772 0.62 7.77 12.23
C TRP A 772 0.39 6.46 12.99
N TRP A 773 0.55 6.49 14.31
CA TRP A 773 0.47 5.31 15.19
C TRP A 773 -0.89 5.08 15.80
N THR A 774 -1.68 6.14 16.00
CA THR A 774 -3.03 6.04 16.55
C THR A 774 -4.04 6.67 15.62
N GLY A 775 -5.08 5.94 15.28
CA GLY A 775 -6.30 6.47 14.71
C GLY A 775 -7.31 6.91 15.80
N LYS A 776 -8.45 7.42 15.40
CA LYS A 776 -9.58 7.69 16.31
C LYS A 776 -10.32 6.42 16.72
N THR A 777 -10.00 5.31 16.09
CA THR A 777 -10.61 4.02 16.31
C THR A 777 -9.58 3.01 16.77
N ARG A 778 -9.99 2.18 17.67
CA ARG A 778 -9.21 1.08 18.24
C ARG A 778 -9.76 -0.22 17.71
N TYR A 779 -8.91 -1.07 17.18
CA TYR A 779 -9.29 -2.37 16.67
C TYR A 779 -8.29 -3.42 17.18
N PRO A 780 -8.71 -4.61 17.57
CA PRO A 780 -10.09 -5.10 17.59
C PRO A 780 -10.87 -4.69 18.83
N ASP A 781 -10.24 -4.08 19.82
CA ASP A 781 -10.84 -3.74 21.09
C ASP A 781 -10.93 -2.21 21.27
N PRO A 782 -12.11 -1.61 21.09
CA PRO A 782 -12.30 -0.17 21.23
C PRO A 782 -12.03 0.36 22.65
N ALA A 783 -12.04 -0.51 23.67
CA ALA A 783 -11.80 -0.12 25.06
C ALA A 783 -10.32 0.06 25.39
N HIS A 784 -9.42 -0.51 24.58
CA HIS A 784 -7.99 -0.43 24.83
C HIS A 784 -7.27 0.55 23.89
N PRO A 785 -6.16 1.18 24.34
CA PRO A 785 -5.30 1.97 23.48
C PRO A 785 -4.82 1.18 22.27
N GLN A 786 -4.69 1.87 21.14
CA GLN A 786 -4.12 1.27 19.95
C GLN A 786 -2.65 0.89 20.16
N ASP A 787 -2.32 -0.38 19.93
CA ASP A 787 -0.96 -0.87 19.81
C ASP A 787 -0.65 -1.03 18.31
N PRO A 788 0.25 -0.20 17.73
CA PRO A 788 0.57 -0.28 16.30
C PRO A 788 1.18 -1.61 15.88
N TYR A 789 1.74 -2.39 16.80
CA TYR A 789 2.29 -3.73 16.54
C TYR A 789 1.22 -4.81 16.40
N LEU A 790 0.03 -4.57 16.94
CA LEU A 790 -1.11 -5.48 16.86
C LEU A 790 -2.16 -5.00 15.87
N ASP A 791 -2.32 -3.69 15.73
CA ASP A 791 -3.33 -3.06 14.89
C ASP A 791 -2.68 -2.49 13.61
N PRO A 792 -2.88 -3.13 12.45
CA PRO A 792 -2.27 -2.69 11.19
C PRO A 792 -2.87 -1.42 10.64
N MET A 793 -4.07 -1.03 11.08
CA MET A 793 -4.72 0.17 10.58
C MET A 793 -4.02 1.42 11.06
N SER A 794 -3.67 2.32 10.14
CA SER A 794 -2.93 3.53 10.45
C SER A 794 -3.82 4.74 10.71
N TRP A 795 -4.88 4.94 9.93
CA TRP A 795 -5.78 6.06 10.13
C TRP A 795 -7.22 5.70 9.82
N GLY A 796 -8.06 6.62 10.14
CA GLY A 796 -9.44 6.53 9.79
C GLY A 796 -10.31 6.27 10.98
N LYS A 797 -11.50 6.01 10.65
CA LYS A 797 -12.62 5.87 11.55
C LYS A 797 -13.14 4.44 11.39
N SER A 798 -12.23 3.47 11.48
CA SER A 798 -12.51 2.07 11.15
C SER A 798 -13.66 1.49 11.95
N TYR A 799 -13.83 1.96 13.17
CA TYR A 799 -15.04 1.72 13.96
C TYR A 799 -16.04 2.88 13.91
N ASN A 800 -15.74 3.92 13.17
CA ASN A 800 -16.78 4.88 12.89
C ASN A 800 -17.70 4.26 11.85
N PRO A 801 -18.96 4.07 12.20
CA PRO A 801 -19.98 3.58 11.32
C PRO A 801 -19.97 4.23 9.94
N ASN A 802 -19.71 5.50 9.87
CA ASN A 802 -19.76 6.24 8.62
C ASN A 802 -18.57 6.02 7.68
N MET A 803 -17.54 5.24 8.03
CA MET A 803 -16.29 5.22 7.26
C MET A 803 -15.53 3.88 7.28
N ILE A 804 -16.17 2.82 7.68
CA ILE A 804 -15.51 1.54 7.98
C ILE A 804 -14.73 0.94 6.80
N THR A 805 -15.19 1.18 5.58
CA THR A 805 -14.56 0.64 4.38
C THR A 805 -13.78 1.66 3.57
N ALA A 806 -14.15 2.94 3.64
CA ALA A 806 -13.55 3.98 2.82
C ALA A 806 -12.15 4.39 3.29
N ASN A 807 -11.85 4.22 4.58
CA ASN A 807 -10.64 4.75 5.22
C ASN A 807 -9.82 3.72 5.98
N TRP A 808 -10.03 2.45 5.75
CA TRP A 808 -9.17 1.41 6.29
C TRP A 808 -7.88 1.37 5.48
N CYS A 809 -6.72 1.42 6.13
CA CYS A 809 -5.44 1.48 5.46
C CYS A 809 -4.38 0.78 6.31
N ASN A 810 -4.01 -0.43 5.93
CA ASN A 810 -3.00 -1.22 6.64
C ASN A 810 -1.62 -0.56 6.51
N GLY A 811 -1.27 0.30 7.44
CA GLY A 811 0.06 0.92 7.51
C GLY A 811 0.21 2.28 6.80
N ASP A 812 -0.84 2.84 6.20
CA ASP A 812 -0.76 4.20 5.63
C ASP A 812 -0.30 5.22 6.67
N GLY A 813 0.69 6.02 6.30
CA GLY A 813 1.29 7.00 7.21
C GLY A 813 2.09 6.40 8.38
N ARG A 814 2.36 5.11 8.40
CA ARG A 814 3.15 4.42 9.42
C ARG A 814 4.41 3.82 8.79
N TYR A 815 5.48 4.58 8.69
CA TYR A 815 6.76 4.15 8.12
C TYR A 815 7.78 3.69 9.14
N PHE A 816 7.44 3.77 10.40
CA PHE A 816 8.18 3.21 11.53
C PHE A 816 7.23 3.09 12.73
N TYR A 817 7.65 2.35 13.72
CA TYR A 817 6.87 2.07 14.91
C TYR A 817 7.44 2.82 16.12
N PRO A 818 6.62 3.13 17.15
CA PRO A 818 7.16 3.66 18.40
C PRO A 818 8.07 2.64 19.06
N PRO A 819 9.02 3.03 19.91
CA PRO A 819 9.80 2.10 20.71
C PRO A 819 8.92 1.10 21.47
N LEU A 820 9.40 -0.13 21.63
CA LEU A 820 8.64 -1.17 22.34
C LEU A 820 8.24 -0.76 23.76
N ALA A 821 9.09 0.02 24.44
CA ALA A 821 8.84 0.53 25.78
C ALA A 821 7.65 1.51 25.88
N CYS A 822 7.18 2.07 24.76
CA CYS A 822 6.05 3.01 24.72
C CYS A 822 5.02 2.67 23.63
N LYS A 823 5.00 1.45 23.14
CA LYS A 823 4.18 0.98 22.00
C LYS A 823 2.67 1.28 22.10
N ASP A 824 2.15 1.32 23.31
CA ASP A 824 0.74 1.58 23.63
C ASP A 824 0.50 2.93 24.33
N ALA A 825 1.55 3.73 24.51
CA ALA A 825 1.52 5.03 25.19
C ALA A 825 0.99 4.99 26.65
N GLN A 826 1.07 3.85 27.35
CA GLN A 826 0.57 3.66 28.72
C GLN A 826 1.61 3.95 29.82
N GLN A 827 2.91 3.93 29.48
CA GLN A 827 3.96 4.20 30.48
C GLN A 827 3.89 5.64 31.02
N GLU A 828 4.33 5.83 32.25
CA GLU A 828 4.34 7.14 32.93
C GLU A 828 5.71 7.82 32.95
N TYR A 829 6.75 7.20 32.38
CA TYR A 829 8.11 7.72 32.33
C TYR A 829 8.50 8.11 30.88
N THR A 830 9.52 8.95 30.75
CA THR A 830 10.07 9.35 29.47
C THR A 830 10.91 8.21 28.85
N VAL A 831 10.60 7.85 27.60
CA VAL A 831 11.36 6.84 26.83
C VAL A 831 12.28 7.55 25.84
N TYR A 832 13.54 7.12 25.78
CA TYR A 832 14.56 7.65 24.85
C TYR A 832 15.09 6.59 23.89
N ASP A 833 14.41 5.45 23.80
CA ASP A 833 14.76 4.40 22.85
C ASP A 833 14.46 4.88 21.42
N GLU A 834 15.27 4.39 20.48
CA GLU A 834 15.09 4.71 19.04
C GLU A 834 13.77 4.16 18.50
N PRO A 835 13.19 4.79 17.46
CA PRO A 835 12.04 4.24 16.76
C PRO A 835 12.37 2.89 16.14
N VAL A 836 11.38 2.03 16.02
CA VAL A 836 11.52 0.72 15.40
C VAL A 836 11.25 0.83 13.91
N SER A 837 12.22 0.39 13.10
CA SER A 837 12.14 0.36 11.65
C SER A 837 11.08 -0.63 11.13
N CYS A 838 10.82 -0.63 9.84
CA CYS A 838 9.95 -1.60 9.18
C CYS A 838 10.42 -1.90 7.74
N TYR A 839 9.91 -2.99 7.15
CA TYR A 839 10.20 -3.36 5.77
C TYR A 839 10.05 -2.20 4.79
N ARG A 840 8.97 -1.43 4.93
CA ARG A 840 8.62 -0.39 3.97
C ARG A 840 9.61 0.77 3.95
N VAL A 841 10.05 1.25 5.11
CA VAL A 841 11.04 2.35 5.18
C VAL A 841 12.44 1.89 4.78
N GLU A 842 12.82 0.66 5.13
CA GLU A 842 14.11 0.07 4.71
C GLU A 842 14.18 -0.06 3.18
N LEU A 843 13.14 -0.64 2.56
CA LEU A 843 13.08 -0.82 1.11
C LEU A 843 12.89 0.51 0.36
N PHE A 844 12.27 1.50 0.97
CA PHE A 844 12.24 2.86 0.41
C PHE A 844 13.63 3.48 0.40
N ARG A 845 14.41 3.35 1.49
CA ARG A 845 15.83 3.76 1.52
C ARG A 845 16.61 3.12 0.38
N ASP A 846 16.53 1.79 0.25
CA ASP A 846 17.23 1.05 -0.82
C ASP A 846 16.84 1.60 -2.20
N GLY A 847 15.56 1.94 -2.41
CA GLY A 847 15.09 2.57 -3.65
C GLY A 847 15.67 3.97 -3.88
N VAL A 848 15.76 4.81 -2.85
CA VAL A 848 16.37 6.15 -2.94
C VAL A 848 17.87 6.04 -3.26
N GLU A 849 18.55 5.07 -2.67
CA GLU A 849 19.96 4.78 -2.95
C GLU A 849 20.14 4.23 -4.37
N ASP A 850 19.26 3.35 -4.87
CA ASP A 850 19.23 2.92 -6.27
C ASP A 850 19.05 4.11 -7.24
N TYR A 851 18.16 5.07 -6.93
CA TYR A 851 18.00 6.28 -7.73
C TYR A 851 19.30 7.08 -7.81
N GLU A 852 20.11 7.12 -6.76
CA GLU A 852 21.40 7.81 -6.77
C GLU A 852 22.41 7.13 -7.69
N TYR A 853 22.38 5.81 -7.87
CA TYR A 853 23.21 5.12 -8.88
C TYR A 853 22.90 5.64 -10.29
N PHE A 854 21.64 5.78 -10.64
CA PHE A 854 21.25 6.39 -11.92
C PHE A 854 21.72 7.84 -12.02
N ALA A 855 21.60 8.62 -10.93
CA ALA A 855 22.02 10.02 -10.93
C ALA A 855 23.54 10.17 -11.08
N ILE A 856 24.34 9.29 -10.47
CA ILE A 856 25.79 9.26 -10.63
C ILE A 856 26.15 8.88 -12.07
N LEU A 857 25.56 7.81 -12.60
CA LEU A 857 25.81 7.38 -13.97
C LEU A 857 25.47 8.47 -14.98
N LYS A 858 24.31 9.12 -14.81
CA LYS A 858 23.88 10.21 -15.69
C LYS A 858 24.85 11.41 -15.69
N ARG A 859 25.48 11.70 -14.55
CA ARG A 859 26.52 12.78 -14.46
C ARG A 859 27.80 12.39 -15.21
N LEU A 860 28.14 11.11 -15.26
CA LEU A 860 29.34 10.59 -15.93
C LEU A 860 29.11 10.39 -17.44
N ASP A 861 27.96 9.83 -17.82
CA ASP A 861 27.56 9.57 -19.20
C ASP A 861 26.04 9.75 -19.36
N PRO A 862 25.58 10.95 -19.78
CA PRO A 862 24.15 11.26 -19.92
C PRO A 862 23.39 10.40 -20.94
N GLU A 863 24.11 9.81 -21.90
CA GLU A 863 23.51 8.99 -22.98
C GLU A 863 23.66 7.48 -22.74
N ASN A 864 24.14 7.07 -21.59
CA ASN A 864 24.36 5.67 -21.26
C ASN A 864 23.05 4.86 -21.32
N SER A 865 23.07 3.74 -22.01
CA SER A 865 21.90 2.88 -22.19
C SER A 865 21.33 2.30 -20.89
N LEU A 866 22.16 2.14 -19.86
CA LEU A 866 21.74 1.66 -18.54
C LEU A 866 20.86 2.67 -17.77
N LEU A 867 20.78 3.92 -18.22
CA LEU A 867 19.86 4.93 -17.67
C LEU A 867 18.40 4.61 -18.02
N THR A 868 18.15 3.71 -18.97
CA THR A 868 16.81 3.22 -19.29
C THR A 868 16.44 2.07 -18.35
N VAL A 869 15.37 2.24 -17.58
CA VAL A 869 14.88 1.16 -16.70
C VAL A 869 14.37 -0.02 -17.54
N PRO A 870 14.85 -1.24 -17.31
CA PRO A 870 14.40 -2.41 -18.06
C PRO A 870 12.90 -2.71 -17.89
N LYS A 871 12.27 -3.19 -18.97
CA LYS A 871 10.87 -3.63 -18.92
C LYS A 871 10.62 -4.84 -18.00
N SER A 872 11.66 -5.58 -17.65
CA SER A 872 11.59 -6.63 -16.62
C SER A 872 11.40 -6.06 -15.20
N ILE A 873 11.67 -4.77 -14.99
CA ILE A 873 11.45 -4.08 -13.72
C ILE A 873 10.09 -3.38 -13.75
N TYR A 874 9.84 -2.50 -14.72
CA TYR A 874 8.51 -2.00 -14.97
C TYR A 874 8.29 -1.61 -16.43
N THR A 875 7.05 -1.75 -16.89
CA THR A 875 6.65 -1.33 -18.25
C THR A 875 5.78 -0.06 -18.20
N ASN A 876 5.07 0.14 -17.12
CA ASN A 876 4.27 1.32 -16.78
C ASN A 876 3.97 1.29 -15.27
N LEU A 877 3.28 2.29 -14.74
CA LEU A 877 2.99 2.43 -13.31
C LEU A 877 2.23 1.26 -12.70
N PHE A 878 1.50 0.49 -13.50
CA PHE A 878 0.64 -0.61 -13.07
C PHE A 878 1.25 -1.98 -13.35
N SER A 879 2.36 -2.06 -14.09
CA SER A 879 3.03 -3.30 -14.47
C SER A 879 4.51 -3.25 -14.11
N TYR A 880 4.85 -3.87 -13.01
CA TYR A 880 6.19 -3.87 -12.43
C TYR A 880 6.47 -5.20 -11.72
N THR A 881 7.74 -5.43 -11.43
CA THR A 881 8.19 -6.67 -10.79
C THR A 881 7.89 -6.66 -9.29
N HIS A 882 7.48 -7.83 -8.78
CA HIS A 882 7.47 -8.13 -7.34
C HIS A 882 8.69 -8.99 -6.94
N ASP A 883 9.57 -9.30 -7.91
CA ASP A 883 10.83 -9.99 -7.70
C ASP A 883 11.95 -8.95 -7.58
N PRO A 884 12.76 -8.94 -6.52
CA PRO A 884 13.86 -8.00 -6.36
C PRO A 884 15.03 -8.24 -7.32
N GLU A 885 15.22 -9.48 -7.82
CA GLU A 885 16.40 -9.88 -8.62
C GLU A 885 16.63 -9.00 -9.87
N PRO A 886 15.61 -8.62 -10.68
CA PRO A 886 15.82 -7.72 -11.80
C PRO A 886 16.39 -6.36 -11.43
N MET A 887 15.95 -5.77 -10.28
CA MET A 887 16.46 -4.49 -9.78
C MET A 887 17.91 -4.63 -9.29
N GLU A 888 18.19 -5.64 -8.45
CA GLU A 888 19.53 -5.93 -7.93
C GLU A 888 20.54 -6.17 -9.07
N THR A 889 20.13 -6.95 -10.08
CA THR A 889 20.95 -7.22 -11.27
C THR A 889 21.23 -5.96 -12.08
N HIS A 890 20.24 -5.10 -12.31
CA HIS A 890 20.44 -3.88 -13.08
C HIS A 890 21.25 -2.84 -12.30
N ARG A 891 21.03 -2.70 -10.99
CA ARG A 891 21.83 -1.87 -10.11
C ARG A 891 23.32 -2.27 -10.15
N GLU A 892 23.61 -3.56 -10.11
CA GLU A 892 24.99 -4.04 -10.24
C GLU A 892 25.62 -3.63 -11.58
N LYS A 893 24.89 -3.75 -12.70
CA LYS A 893 25.38 -3.29 -14.01
C LYS A 893 25.71 -1.80 -14.00
N ILE A 894 24.85 -0.98 -13.39
CA ILE A 894 25.10 0.47 -13.24
C ILE A 894 26.36 0.70 -12.40
N ALA A 895 26.52 -0.02 -11.29
CA ALA A 895 27.69 0.09 -10.44
C ALA A 895 29.01 -0.22 -11.18
N ARG A 896 29.02 -1.31 -11.95
CA ARG A 896 30.18 -1.71 -12.76
C ARG A 896 30.50 -0.65 -13.82
N GLU A 897 29.51 -0.06 -14.44
CA GLU A 897 29.68 1.00 -15.44
C GLU A 897 30.21 2.31 -14.81
N ILE A 898 29.71 2.69 -13.64
CA ILE A 898 30.25 3.82 -12.86
C ILE A 898 31.74 3.61 -12.58
N GLU A 899 32.12 2.41 -12.12
CA GLU A 899 33.53 2.05 -11.87
C GLU A 899 34.37 2.14 -13.15
N HIS A 900 33.84 1.62 -14.27
CA HIS A 900 34.51 1.67 -15.56
C HIS A 900 34.77 3.11 -16.03
N LEU A 901 33.76 3.96 -16.02
CA LEU A 901 33.85 5.36 -16.43
C LEU A 901 34.78 6.19 -15.53
N ARG A 902 34.81 5.94 -14.22
CA ARG A 902 35.74 6.59 -13.29
C ARG A 902 37.19 6.18 -13.55
N ASN A 903 37.44 4.93 -13.94
CA ASN A 903 38.79 4.49 -14.29
C ASN A 903 39.29 5.09 -15.61
N LEU A 904 38.38 5.39 -16.56
CA LEU A 904 38.73 6.07 -17.83
C LEU A 904 38.99 7.57 -17.66
N SER A 905 38.44 8.16 -16.63
CA SER A 905 38.64 9.57 -16.27
C SER A 905 39.31 9.66 -14.90
N PRO A 906 40.63 9.38 -14.79
CA PRO A 906 41.31 9.58 -13.53
C PRO A 906 41.17 11.04 -13.12
N SER A 907 40.74 11.27 -11.88
CA SER A 907 40.56 12.59 -11.28
C SER A 907 41.78 13.49 -11.52
N PRO A 908 41.55 14.78 -11.86
CA PRO A 908 42.60 15.76 -11.98
C PRO A 908 43.39 15.94 -10.68
#